data_d831c3baef2101c3f1d757d26688b801
#
_entry.id   d831c3baef2101c3f1d757d26688b801
#
_cell.length_a   1.000
_cell.length_b   1.000
_cell.length_c   1.000
_cell.angle_alpha   90.00
_cell.angle_beta   90.00
_cell.angle_gamma   90.00
#
_symmetry.space_group_name_H-M   'P 1'
#
loop_
_entity.id
_entity.type
_entity.pdbx_description
1 polymer ?
#
loop_
_entity_poly.entity_id
_entity_poly.type
_entity_poly.pdbx_seq_one_letter_code
_entity_poly.pdbx_strand_id
1 'polypeptide(L)'
;YCIYRYRETRAMTMGQFFEMRYSRGFRIYAASLQSLSGVVNYAIFPAVGARFLIYYCDLPLHVSFFGWVLPTFALVMALFLSAAVIVVSLGGQITIMVTDCILGILSYPLYAIVVIALLVKFSWSGDMAPTLLDRPAGESMLNPFDIDQLRNFNMFYIFVGLFSNVFNRMAWSGTQGYNAAAVNAHEQKMGAVLGTWRAGFQTMMILLLAVAGYTFLNNDDFAEGAAAARQELTWKAVNDVAADAKFDAVKTELRSYLDTGEMTPELATWSEGIHFEDKDENEPLRDMVKEGMAIQDKSAAQTFGAIHDQMRVPMALRHILPIGVTGVFCALCIFLLISTDTTYMHSWGSIIVQDIVLPVRGRAFTPQQQLRLLRLVIAGVAAFAFFFSLMFAQVDFILMFFAITGAIWLGGAGPCIVGGLYWRRGTSAGAFATLTAGSILAVGGIIAQKTWVEHIYPWLAETGRLGGVTTVVEGLSRPLEPYVEWRVLPDKFPINSQEIYFIAMLTGVVLYVIVSLLTGKEQFNMERMLHRGKYRRAGEEEVIHEELTWKTAYRKILGINSQYTRGDRILSWSVFLYSMLWGFGSFVVLTIWNSISPWPDSWWANWFKIYNLVVPGIIAVVSTVWFTIGGAWDLRRLFQRLETKEEDHLDDGRVVGHVSADDVGHVHEVEGD
;
A
#
# COMPACT_ATOMS: atom_id res chain seq x y z
N TYR A 1 12.18 16.85 1.02
CA TYR A 1 12.05 17.92 2.05
C TYR A 1 11.54 17.36 3.37
N CYS A 2 10.35 16.77 3.48
CA CYS A 2 9.79 16.30 4.74
C CYS A 2 10.70 15.32 5.48
N ILE A 3 11.24 14.31 4.77
CA ILE A 3 12.15 13.30 5.34
C ILE A 3 13.39 13.95 5.94
N TYR A 4 14.02 14.88 5.22
CA TYR A 4 15.19 15.61 5.69
C TYR A 4 14.86 16.38 6.98
N ARG A 5 13.76 17.17 6.94
CA ARG A 5 13.36 18.02 8.08
C ARG A 5 12.88 17.20 9.28
N TYR A 6 12.23 16.06 9.04
CA TYR A 6 11.91 15.12 10.11
C TYR A 6 13.17 14.57 10.77
N ARG A 7 14.19 14.20 9.98
CA ARG A 7 15.43 13.65 10.55
C ARG A 7 16.27 14.72 11.28
N GLU A 8 16.13 16.01 10.94
CA GLU A 8 16.72 17.11 11.73
C GLU A 8 16.17 17.16 13.16
N THR A 9 14.94 16.68 13.39
CA THR A 9 14.36 16.60 14.76
C THR A 9 15.03 15.55 15.64
N ARG A 10 15.81 14.63 15.05
CA ARG A 10 16.44 13.47 15.70
C ARG A 10 15.46 12.50 16.35
N ALA A 11 14.17 12.67 16.16
CA ALA A 11 13.17 11.77 16.69
C ALA A 11 13.36 10.34 16.13
N MET A 12 13.34 9.35 17.02
CA MET A 12 13.43 7.93 16.68
C MET A 12 12.13 7.43 16.06
N THR A 13 10.99 7.97 16.50
CA THR A 13 9.67 7.59 16.03
C THR A 13 8.84 8.82 15.67
N MET A 14 7.83 8.62 14.82
CA MET A 14 6.86 9.68 14.51
C MET A 14 6.11 10.13 15.78
N GLY A 15 5.83 9.20 16.69
CA GLY A 15 5.19 9.52 17.96
C GLY A 15 6.07 10.40 18.86
N GLN A 16 7.39 10.15 18.93
CA GLN A 16 8.32 11.03 19.65
C GLN A 16 8.31 12.44 19.05
N PHE A 17 8.34 12.58 17.72
CA PHE A 17 8.19 13.86 17.04
C PHE A 17 6.86 14.55 17.44
N PHE A 18 5.76 13.81 17.51
CA PHE A 18 4.48 14.38 17.92
C PHE A 18 4.47 14.86 19.37
N GLU A 19 5.16 14.18 20.29
CA GLU A 19 5.31 14.67 21.66
C GLU A 19 6.14 15.94 21.71
N MET A 20 7.26 15.99 21.00
CA MET A 20 8.12 17.17 20.90
C MET A 20 7.36 18.37 20.30
N ARG A 21 6.49 18.13 19.32
CA ARG A 21 5.78 19.17 18.59
C ARG A 21 4.45 19.58 19.20
N TYR A 22 3.70 18.64 19.73
CA TYR A 22 2.34 18.86 20.24
C TYR A 22 2.23 18.54 21.72
N SER A 23 2.06 17.27 22.07
CA SER A 23 1.94 16.84 23.47
C SER A 23 2.09 15.32 23.60
N ARG A 24 2.36 14.86 24.84
CA ARG A 24 2.39 13.44 25.20
C ARG A 24 1.04 12.76 24.95
N GLY A 25 -0.06 13.39 25.29
CA GLY A 25 -1.40 12.86 25.00
C GLY A 25 -1.64 12.66 23.52
N PHE A 26 -1.17 13.61 22.69
CA PHE A 26 -1.27 13.48 21.24
C PHE A 26 -0.40 12.34 20.69
N ARG A 27 0.84 12.14 21.22
CA ARG A 27 1.69 10.98 20.87
C ARG A 27 0.94 9.66 21.07
N ILE A 28 0.38 9.45 22.27
CA ILE A 28 -0.33 8.21 22.61
C ILE A 28 -1.56 8.02 21.70
N TYR A 29 -2.35 9.07 21.52
CA TYR A 29 -3.54 9.05 20.69
C TYR A 29 -3.23 8.73 19.22
N ALA A 30 -2.27 9.46 18.65
CA ALA A 30 -1.81 9.27 17.28
C ALA A 30 -1.23 7.87 17.06
N ALA A 31 -0.37 7.40 17.98
CA ALA A 31 0.20 6.06 17.91
C ALA A 31 -0.85 4.94 18.03
N SER A 32 -1.91 5.15 18.83
CA SER A 32 -3.02 4.20 18.95
C SER A 32 -3.80 4.08 17.65
N LEU A 33 -4.17 5.21 17.03
CA LEU A 33 -4.86 5.20 15.73
C LEU A 33 -3.98 4.63 14.62
N GLN A 34 -2.70 4.99 14.61
CA GLN A 34 -1.72 4.52 13.66
C GLN A 34 -1.51 3.01 13.76
N SER A 35 -1.37 2.47 14.98
CA SER A 35 -1.20 1.04 15.21
C SER A 35 -2.47 0.27 14.83
N LEU A 36 -3.64 0.79 15.20
CA LEU A 36 -4.93 0.17 14.82
C LEU A 36 -5.07 0.11 13.29
N SER A 37 -4.93 1.25 12.62
CA SER A 37 -5.00 1.34 11.16
C SER A 37 -3.97 0.44 10.49
N GLY A 38 -2.73 0.47 10.97
CA GLY A 38 -1.62 -0.26 10.36
C GLY A 38 -1.69 -1.76 10.58
N VAL A 39 -2.07 -2.22 11.77
CA VAL A 39 -2.19 -3.65 12.06
C VAL A 39 -3.37 -4.26 11.30
N VAL A 40 -4.52 -3.57 11.23
CA VAL A 40 -5.68 -4.02 10.42
C VAL A 40 -5.33 -4.05 8.93
N ASN A 41 -4.66 -3.01 8.44
CA ASN A 41 -4.22 -2.94 7.03
C ASN A 41 -3.22 -4.05 6.69
N TYR A 42 -2.27 -4.32 7.59
CA TYR A 42 -1.29 -5.40 7.45
C TYR A 42 -1.93 -6.79 7.49
N ALA A 43 -2.93 -6.98 8.33
CA ALA A 43 -3.49 -8.30 8.62
C ALA A 43 -4.06 -9.06 7.42
N ILE A 44 -4.31 -8.40 6.28
CA ILE A 44 -4.75 -9.06 5.04
C ILE A 44 -3.59 -9.71 4.24
N PHE A 45 -2.34 -9.24 4.43
CA PHE A 45 -1.20 -9.73 3.62
C PHE A 45 -0.94 -11.23 3.78
N PRO A 46 -0.94 -11.82 5.01
CA PRO A 46 -0.75 -13.26 5.17
C PRO A 46 -1.81 -14.08 4.45
N ALA A 47 -3.08 -13.60 4.45
CA ALA A 47 -4.17 -14.28 3.75
C ALA A 47 -3.97 -14.28 2.23
N VAL A 48 -3.64 -13.11 1.67
CA VAL A 48 -3.40 -12.96 0.22
C VAL A 48 -2.19 -13.81 -0.21
N GLY A 49 -1.10 -13.79 0.56
CA GLY A 49 0.08 -14.58 0.29
C GLY A 49 -0.16 -16.10 0.35
N ALA A 50 -0.91 -16.56 1.36
CA ALA A 50 -1.25 -17.96 1.51
C ALA A 50 -2.14 -18.46 0.36
N ARG A 51 -3.19 -17.68 -0.01
CA ARG A 51 -4.03 -18.02 -1.16
C ARG A 51 -3.26 -18.03 -2.46
N PHE A 52 -2.43 -17.01 -2.69
CA PHE A 52 -1.57 -16.99 -3.86
C PHE A 52 -0.78 -18.30 -3.99
N LEU A 53 -0.11 -18.75 -2.93
CA LEU A 53 0.67 -19.99 -2.97
C LEU A 53 -0.20 -21.24 -3.20
N ILE A 54 -1.37 -21.31 -2.60
CA ILE A 54 -2.31 -22.43 -2.78
C ILE A 54 -2.74 -22.54 -4.24
N TYR A 55 -3.12 -21.41 -4.87
CA TYR A 55 -3.59 -21.42 -6.26
C TYR A 55 -2.45 -21.52 -7.26
N TYR A 56 -1.37 -20.78 -7.05
CA TYR A 56 -0.23 -20.77 -7.97
C TYR A 56 0.58 -22.06 -7.96
N CYS A 57 0.85 -22.62 -6.77
CA CYS A 57 1.62 -23.88 -6.62
C CYS A 57 0.75 -25.14 -6.63
N ASP A 58 -0.56 -24.99 -6.84
CA ASP A 58 -1.54 -26.07 -6.79
C ASP A 58 -1.50 -26.91 -5.52
N LEU A 59 -1.38 -26.24 -4.39
CA LEU A 59 -1.43 -26.92 -3.11
C LEU A 59 -2.88 -27.41 -2.85
N PRO A 60 -3.05 -28.57 -2.18
CA PRO A 60 -4.38 -29.04 -1.79
C PRO A 60 -5.01 -28.07 -0.79
N LEU A 61 -6.32 -27.89 -0.86
CA LEU A 61 -7.06 -26.99 0.06
C LEU A 61 -7.01 -27.48 1.51
N HIS A 62 -6.88 -28.78 1.72
CA HIS A 62 -6.78 -29.41 3.03
C HIS A 62 -5.63 -30.40 3.07
N VAL A 63 -4.94 -30.45 4.21
CA VAL A 63 -3.86 -31.42 4.47
C VAL A 63 -4.26 -32.30 5.67
N SER A 64 -4.11 -33.60 5.53
CA SER A 64 -4.29 -34.53 6.63
C SER A 64 -2.97 -34.68 7.40
N PHE A 65 -3.01 -34.32 8.69
CA PHE A 65 -1.84 -34.40 9.59
C PHE A 65 -2.26 -35.13 10.89
N PHE A 66 -1.66 -36.28 11.17
CA PHE A 66 -1.98 -37.11 12.32
C PHE A 66 -3.49 -37.39 12.51
N GLY A 67 -4.22 -37.62 11.40
CA GLY A 67 -5.68 -37.87 11.45
C GLY A 67 -6.56 -36.62 11.56
N TRP A 68 -5.98 -35.43 11.68
CA TRP A 68 -6.68 -34.16 11.64
C TRP A 68 -6.66 -33.58 10.22
N VAL A 69 -7.81 -33.15 9.73
CA VAL A 69 -7.90 -32.44 8.46
C VAL A 69 -7.79 -30.95 8.73
N LEU A 70 -6.69 -30.33 8.32
CA LEU A 70 -6.40 -28.93 8.56
C LEU A 70 -6.48 -28.16 7.24
N PRO A 71 -7.07 -26.93 7.22
CA PRO A 71 -7.03 -26.08 6.05
C PRO A 71 -5.59 -25.68 5.72
N THR A 72 -5.13 -25.92 4.48
CA THR A 72 -3.79 -25.54 4.02
C THR A 72 -3.58 -24.04 4.15
N PHE A 73 -4.62 -23.25 3.94
CA PHE A 73 -4.63 -21.80 4.13
C PHE A 73 -4.11 -21.40 5.52
N ALA A 74 -4.67 -21.98 6.58
CA ALA A 74 -4.24 -21.70 7.96
C ALA A 74 -2.81 -22.16 8.24
N LEU A 75 -2.41 -23.33 7.69
CA LEU A 75 -1.07 -23.87 7.86
C LEU A 75 0.01 -23.00 7.21
N VAL A 76 -0.24 -22.56 5.97
CA VAL A 76 0.69 -21.69 5.23
C VAL A 76 0.82 -20.34 5.92
N MET A 77 -0.29 -19.72 6.35
CA MET A 77 -0.24 -18.48 7.14
C MET A 77 0.54 -18.66 8.44
N ALA A 78 0.27 -19.72 9.20
CA ALA A 78 0.97 -20.00 10.46
C ALA A 78 2.48 -20.19 10.24
N LEU A 79 2.86 -20.88 9.16
CA LEU A 79 4.28 -21.11 8.80
C LEU A 79 4.99 -19.77 8.54
N PHE A 80 4.46 -18.92 7.68
CA PHE A 80 5.11 -17.65 7.32
C PHE A 80 5.13 -16.67 8.47
N LEU A 81 4.02 -16.50 9.19
CA LEU A 81 3.98 -15.63 10.36
C LEU A 81 4.94 -16.10 11.46
N SER A 82 5.03 -17.42 11.71
CA SER A 82 5.97 -17.98 12.70
C SER A 82 7.41 -17.75 12.26
N ALA A 83 7.75 -18.00 11.00
CA ALA A 83 9.08 -17.74 10.47
C ALA A 83 9.47 -16.25 10.63
N ALA A 84 8.57 -15.34 10.28
CA ALA A 84 8.80 -13.91 10.42
C ALA A 84 8.97 -13.49 11.90
N VAL A 85 8.14 -14.00 12.82
CA VAL A 85 8.29 -13.76 14.27
C VAL A 85 9.66 -14.23 14.78
N ILE A 86 10.12 -15.42 14.35
CA ILE A 86 11.43 -15.96 14.72
C ILE A 86 12.55 -15.02 14.24
N VAL A 87 12.55 -14.66 12.96
CA VAL A 87 13.56 -13.77 12.37
C VAL A 87 13.64 -12.43 13.11
N VAL A 88 12.48 -11.79 13.34
CA VAL A 88 12.43 -10.49 14.03
C VAL A 88 12.83 -10.60 15.51
N SER A 89 12.43 -11.68 16.18
CA SER A 89 12.72 -11.88 17.61
C SER A 89 14.18 -12.18 17.89
N LEU A 90 14.93 -12.72 16.92
CA LEU A 90 16.35 -13.06 17.09
C LEU A 90 17.26 -11.84 17.02
N GLY A 91 17.00 -10.88 16.13
CA GLY A 91 17.94 -9.79 15.90
C GLY A 91 17.34 -8.39 15.69
N GLY A 92 16.04 -8.22 15.83
CA GLY A 92 15.38 -6.92 15.74
C GLY A 92 15.61 -6.19 14.40
N GLN A 93 15.66 -4.85 14.44
CA GLN A 93 15.76 -4.01 13.23
C GLN A 93 17.01 -4.28 12.38
N ILE A 94 18.15 -4.58 13.01
CA ILE A 94 19.41 -4.84 12.29
C ILE A 94 19.27 -6.09 11.43
N THR A 95 18.73 -7.17 12.00
CA THR A 95 18.51 -8.43 11.26
C THR A 95 17.56 -8.20 10.09
N ILE A 96 16.49 -7.44 10.28
CA ILE A 96 15.56 -7.11 9.18
C ILE A 96 16.29 -6.36 8.05
N MET A 97 17.08 -5.35 8.37
CA MET A 97 17.85 -4.60 7.37
C MET A 97 18.83 -5.48 6.60
N VAL A 98 19.51 -6.40 7.28
CA VAL A 98 20.45 -7.35 6.67
C VAL A 98 19.71 -8.36 5.79
N THR A 99 18.65 -8.97 6.30
CA THR A 99 17.85 -9.93 5.53
C THR A 99 17.20 -9.28 4.32
N ASP A 100 16.63 -8.10 4.47
CA ASP A 100 16.02 -7.36 3.34
C ASP A 100 17.05 -6.95 2.28
N CYS A 101 18.28 -6.61 2.69
CA CYS A 101 19.37 -6.35 1.75
C CYS A 101 19.72 -7.60 0.95
N ILE A 102 19.88 -8.74 1.63
CA ILE A 102 20.19 -10.02 0.96
C ILE A 102 19.05 -10.46 0.05
N LEU A 103 17.82 -10.45 0.55
CA LEU A 103 16.63 -10.78 -0.25
C LEU A 103 16.45 -9.83 -1.44
N GLY A 104 16.74 -8.54 -1.25
CA GLY A 104 16.74 -7.54 -2.32
C GLY A 104 17.75 -7.87 -3.42
N ILE A 105 19.00 -8.18 -3.05
CA ILE A 105 20.04 -8.57 -4.02
C ILE A 105 19.63 -9.83 -4.79
N LEU A 106 19.10 -10.83 -4.11
CA LEU A 106 18.65 -12.09 -4.74
C LEU A 106 17.42 -11.90 -5.61
N SER A 107 16.54 -10.97 -5.26
CA SER A 107 15.29 -10.73 -6.01
C SER A 107 15.53 -10.13 -7.40
N TYR A 108 16.55 -9.29 -7.59
CA TYR A 108 16.79 -8.64 -8.90
C TYR A 108 17.00 -9.64 -10.06
N PRO A 109 17.88 -10.65 -9.96
CA PRO A 109 18.00 -11.63 -11.04
C PRO A 109 16.74 -12.47 -11.21
N LEU A 110 16.00 -12.76 -10.12
CA LEU A 110 14.75 -13.50 -10.22
C LEU A 110 13.67 -12.69 -10.96
N TYR A 111 13.56 -11.39 -10.70
CA TYR A 111 12.72 -10.47 -11.48
C TYR A 111 13.08 -10.50 -12.97
N ALA A 112 14.38 -10.42 -13.28
CA ALA A 112 14.83 -10.43 -14.67
C ALA A 112 14.44 -11.72 -15.40
N ILE A 113 14.58 -12.88 -14.76
CA ILE A 113 14.18 -14.17 -15.33
C ILE A 113 12.69 -14.19 -15.66
N VAL A 114 11.83 -13.75 -14.73
CA VAL A 114 10.38 -13.74 -14.95
C VAL A 114 10.00 -12.77 -16.07
N VAL A 115 10.54 -11.55 -16.06
CA VAL A 115 10.28 -10.54 -17.09
C VAL A 115 10.70 -11.04 -18.47
N ILE A 116 11.90 -11.61 -18.59
CA ILE A 116 12.40 -12.15 -19.86
C ILE A 116 11.50 -13.30 -20.34
N ALA A 117 11.10 -14.22 -19.44
CA ALA A 117 10.21 -15.33 -19.80
C ALA A 117 8.87 -14.85 -20.37
N LEU A 118 8.27 -13.81 -19.74
CA LEU A 118 7.02 -13.22 -20.22
C LEU A 118 7.18 -12.50 -21.57
N LEU A 119 8.26 -11.73 -21.77
CA LEU A 119 8.52 -11.02 -23.03
C LEU A 119 8.90 -11.96 -24.18
N VAL A 120 9.45 -13.13 -23.89
CA VAL A 120 9.71 -14.20 -24.89
C VAL A 120 8.40 -14.92 -25.26
N LYS A 121 7.51 -15.13 -24.29
CA LYS A 121 6.23 -15.82 -24.50
C LYS A 121 5.23 -14.95 -25.25
N PHE A 122 5.14 -13.66 -24.94
CA PHE A 122 4.16 -12.74 -25.50
C PHE A 122 4.83 -11.60 -26.26
N SER A 123 4.47 -11.44 -27.52
CA SER A 123 4.85 -10.28 -28.33
C SER A 123 3.99 -9.08 -27.97
N TRP A 124 4.62 -7.91 -27.78
CA TRP A 124 3.84 -6.69 -27.54
C TRP A 124 2.87 -6.36 -28.67
N SER A 125 3.36 -6.41 -29.91
CA SER A 125 2.59 -5.96 -31.07
C SER A 125 1.64 -7.05 -31.62
N GLY A 126 1.95 -8.34 -31.38
CA GLY A 126 1.12 -9.47 -31.84
C GLY A 126 0.05 -9.85 -30.84
N ASP A 127 0.41 -9.88 -29.55
CA ASP A 127 -0.45 -10.50 -28.54
C ASP A 127 -0.98 -9.45 -27.52
N MET A 128 -0.09 -8.72 -26.84
CA MET A 128 -0.48 -7.86 -25.71
C MET A 128 -1.29 -6.64 -26.15
N ALA A 129 -0.75 -5.83 -27.08
CA ALA A 129 -1.41 -4.58 -27.48
C ALA A 129 -2.78 -4.80 -28.16
N PRO A 130 -2.95 -5.76 -29.09
CA PRO A 130 -4.27 -6.04 -29.67
C PRO A 130 -5.30 -6.42 -28.60
N THR A 131 -4.95 -7.29 -27.65
CA THR A 131 -5.86 -7.73 -26.58
C THR A 131 -6.24 -6.58 -25.63
N LEU A 132 -5.29 -5.67 -25.33
CA LEU A 132 -5.56 -4.50 -24.48
C LEU A 132 -6.37 -3.42 -25.18
N LEU A 133 -6.38 -3.40 -26.52
CA LEU A 133 -7.17 -2.48 -27.33
C LEU A 133 -8.61 -2.96 -27.56
N ASP A 134 -8.85 -4.27 -27.39
CA ASP A 134 -10.17 -4.85 -27.54
C ASP A 134 -11.02 -4.61 -26.29
N ARG A 135 -11.45 -3.35 -26.12
CA ARG A 135 -12.27 -2.90 -25.00
C ARG A 135 -13.38 -1.96 -25.46
N PRO A 136 -14.55 -1.96 -24.79
CA PRO A 136 -15.58 -0.97 -25.01
C PRO A 136 -15.07 0.47 -24.80
N ALA A 137 -15.70 1.43 -25.47
CA ALA A 137 -15.43 2.85 -25.25
C ALA A 137 -15.70 3.22 -23.78
N GLY A 138 -14.83 4.02 -23.19
CA GLY A 138 -14.90 4.40 -21.78
C GLY A 138 -14.22 3.44 -20.80
N GLU A 139 -13.69 2.30 -21.29
CA GLU A 139 -13.00 1.27 -20.47
C GLU A 139 -11.60 0.93 -20.98
N SER A 140 -10.95 1.84 -21.66
CA SER A 140 -9.64 1.58 -22.27
C SER A 140 -8.59 1.19 -21.25
N MET A 141 -7.78 0.18 -21.55
CA MET A 141 -6.62 -0.21 -20.74
C MET A 141 -5.33 0.53 -21.13
N LEU A 142 -5.33 1.26 -22.24
CA LEU A 142 -4.15 1.93 -22.78
C LEU A 142 -4.30 3.46 -22.82
N ASN A 143 -5.51 3.95 -23.09
CA ASN A 143 -5.81 5.38 -23.17
C ASN A 143 -6.34 5.89 -21.83
N PRO A 144 -5.56 6.67 -21.04
CA PRO A 144 -6.01 7.15 -19.74
C PRO A 144 -7.12 8.22 -19.80
N PHE A 145 -7.50 8.67 -20.99
CA PHE A 145 -8.58 9.63 -21.21
C PHE A 145 -9.89 8.97 -21.66
N ASP A 146 -9.89 7.65 -21.85
CA ASP A 146 -11.05 6.85 -22.24
C ASP A 146 -11.37 5.82 -21.15
N ILE A 147 -11.60 6.29 -19.91
CA ILE A 147 -11.85 5.51 -18.68
C ILE A 147 -13.01 6.07 -17.86
N ASP A 148 -13.92 6.80 -18.47
CA ASP A 148 -15.03 7.48 -17.81
C ASP A 148 -16.14 6.51 -17.36
N GLN A 149 -16.23 5.32 -17.96
CA GLN A 149 -17.12 4.24 -17.51
C GLN A 149 -16.57 3.46 -16.32
N LEU A 150 -15.29 3.62 -15.99
CA LEU A 150 -14.67 2.96 -14.83
C LEU A 150 -14.97 3.73 -13.54
N ARG A 151 -15.87 3.20 -12.72
CA ARG A 151 -16.27 3.85 -11.48
C ARG A 151 -15.16 3.94 -10.42
N ASN A 152 -14.38 2.87 -10.25
CA ASN A 152 -13.49 2.73 -9.09
C ASN A 152 -12.04 3.15 -9.37
N PHE A 153 -11.58 3.08 -10.63
CA PHE A 153 -10.18 3.26 -11.03
C PHE A 153 -10.01 4.28 -12.17
N ASN A 154 -10.82 5.32 -12.16
CA ASN A 154 -10.83 6.41 -13.16
C ASN A 154 -9.81 7.52 -12.82
N MET A 155 -9.88 8.64 -13.54
CA MET A 155 -8.98 9.81 -13.33
C MET A 155 -9.05 10.40 -11.92
N PHE A 156 -10.20 10.34 -11.25
CA PHE A 156 -10.32 10.79 -9.86
C PHE A 156 -9.50 9.94 -8.90
N TYR A 157 -9.46 8.62 -9.10
CA TYR A 157 -8.59 7.72 -8.33
C TYR A 157 -7.11 8.14 -8.45
N ILE A 158 -6.63 8.46 -9.65
CA ILE A 158 -5.27 8.94 -9.89
C ILE A 158 -5.04 10.27 -9.17
N PHE A 159 -5.99 11.20 -9.27
CA PHE A 159 -5.93 12.50 -8.58
C PHE A 159 -5.82 12.33 -7.05
N VAL A 160 -6.64 11.47 -6.45
CA VAL A 160 -6.58 11.17 -5.01
C VAL A 160 -5.22 10.57 -4.62
N GLY A 161 -4.68 9.68 -5.45
CA GLY A 161 -3.33 9.12 -5.26
C GLY A 161 -2.25 10.19 -5.25
N LEU A 162 -2.27 11.13 -6.19
CA LEU A 162 -1.34 12.26 -6.26
C LEU A 162 -1.50 13.19 -5.05
N PHE A 163 -2.74 13.54 -4.69
CA PHE A 163 -3.05 14.35 -3.52
C PHE A 163 -2.51 13.71 -2.24
N SER A 164 -2.77 12.43 -2.04
CA SER A 164 -2.27 11.67 -0.90
C SER A 164 -0.74 11.63 -0.83
N ASN A 165 -0.05 11.43 -1.97
CA ASN A 165 1.42 11.43 -2.00
C ASN A 165 2.04 12.77 -1.57
N VAL A 166 1.34 13.89 -1.78
CA VAL A 166 1.79 15.21 -1.33
C VAL A 166 1.45 15.45 0.13
N PHE A 167 0.18 15.27 0.52
CA PHE A 167 -0.33 15.65 1.84
C PHE A 167 -0.03 14.62 2.93
N ASN A 168 0.03 13.35 2.59
CA ASN A 168 0.38 12.26 3.53
C ASN A 168 1.84 11.83 3.42
N ARG A 169 2.72 12.70 2.95
CA ARG A 169 4.14 12.38 2.85
C ARG A 169 4.70 11.97 4.22
N MET A 170 5.32 10.78 4.29
CA MET A 170 5.85 10.16 5.51
C MET A 170 4.79 9.71 6.54
N ALA A 171 3.49 9.83 6.26
CA ALA A 171 2.46 9.43 7.20
C ALA A 171 2.40 7.90 7.41
N TRP A 172 2.73 7.11 6.38
CA TRP A 172 2.77 5.65 6.52
C TRP A 172 4.00 5.19 7.31
N SER A 173 3.78 4.57 8.45
CA SER A 173 4.84 4.19 9.38
C SER A 173 5.16 2.71 9.42
N GLY A 174 4.58 1.91 8.53
CA GLY A 174 4.90 0.49 8.37
C GLY A 174 6.39 0.21 8.06
N THR A 175 7.13 1.23 7.61
CA THR A 175 8.57 1.18 7.33
C THR A 175 9.38 2.18 8.14
N GLN A 176 8.85 2.61 9.29
CA GLN A 176 9.46 3.68 10.09
C GLN A 176 10.87 3.36 10.59
N GLY A 177 11.16 2.09 10.90
CA GLY A 177 12.48 1.66 11.35
C GLY A 177 13.61 2.06 10.39
N TYR A 178 13.37 2.05 9.09
CA TYR A 178 14.35 2.50 8.09
C TYR A 178 14.57 4.02 8.10
N ASN A 179 13.53 4.79 8.39
CA ASN A 179 13.64 6.25 8.45
C ASN A 179 14.51 6.71 9.64
N ALA A 180 14.47 5.98 10.75
CA ALA A 180 15.26 6.26 11.94
C ALA A 180 16.71 5.72 11.87
N ALA A 181 16.98 4.72 11.02
CA ALA A 181 18.27 4.03 10.94
C ALA A 181 19.38 4.87 10.27
N ALA A 182 19.05 5.91 9.53
CA ALA A 182 20.05 6.74 8.85
C ALA A 182 20.89 7.56 9.85
N VAL A 183 22.17 7.68 9.57
CA VAL A 183 23.15 8.39 10.43
C VAL A 183 22.78 9.87 10.60
N ASN A 184 22.37 10.52 9.51
CA ASN A 184 22.00 11.94 9.51
C ASN A 184 20.88 12.23 8.49
N ALA A 185 20.41 13.49 8.47
CA ALA A 185 19.32 13.92 7.60
C ALA A 185 19.67 13.87 6.10
N HIS A 186 20.93 14.09 5.76
CA HIS A 186 21.42 14.04 4.37
C HIS A 186 21.39 12.60 3.84
N GLU A 187 21.95 11.65 4.58
CA GLU A 187 21.94 10.22 4.24
C GLU A 187 20.52 9.67 4.07
N GLN A 188 19.61 10.04 4.98
CA GLN A 188 18.21 9.67 4.86
C GLN A 188 17.54 10.19 3.60
N LYS A 189 17.82 11.45 3.24
CA LYS A 189 17.31 12.04 2.02
C LYS A 189 17.88 11.34 0.78
N MET A 190 19.20 11.08 0.76
CA MET A 190 19.85 10.40 -0.36
C MET A 190 19.35 8.97 -0.53
N GLY A 191 19.13 8.23 0.56
CA GLY A 191 18.50 6.92 0.53
C GLY A 191 17.10 6.94 -0.09
N ALA A 192 16.28 7.95 0.26
CA ALA A 192 14.95 8.10 -0.32
C ALA A 192 14.98 8.48 -1.81
N VAL A 193 15.95 9.32 -2.24
CA VAL A 193 16.16 9.67 -3.65
C VAL A 193 16.62 8.44 -4.44
N LEU A 194 17.55 7.67 -3.90
CA LEU A 194 18.04 6.43 -4.51
C LEU A 194 16.93 5.38 -4.68
N GLY A 195 16.01 5.29 -3.73
CA GLY A 195 14.83 4.40 -3.77
C GLY A 195 13.95 4.60 -5.01
N THR A 196 13.95 5.78 -5.63
CA THR A 196 13.20 6.05 -6.87
C THR A 196 13.69 5.18 -8.03
N TRP A 197 15.00 5.00 -8.17
CA TRP A 197 15.59 4.16 -9.21
C TRP A 197 15.36 2.67 -8.95
N ARG A 198 15.26 2.27 -7.68
CA ARG A 198 14.92 0.90 -7.29
C ARG A 198 13.51 0.51 -7.72
N ALA A 199 12.55 1.42 -7.64
CA ALA A 199 11.14 1.13 -7.88
C ALA A 199 10.84 0.76 -9.35
N GLY A 200 11.63 1.21 -10.32
CA GLY A 200 11.35 1.03 -11.75
C GLY A 200 11.22 -0.43 -12.18
N PHE A 201 12.09 -1.31 -11.69
CA PHE A 201 12.03 -2.74 -12.03
C PHE A 201 10.79 -3.44 -11.48
N GLN A 202 10.48 -3.18 -10.23
CA GLN A 202 9.34 -3.77 -9.55
C GLN A 202 8.02 -3.35 -10.22
N THR A 203 7.90 -2.06 -10.55
CA THR A 203 6.70 -1.53 -11.23
C THR A 203 6.50 -2.17 -12.60
N MET A 204 7.58 -2.31 -13.39
CA MET A 204 7.53 -2.96 -14.69
C MET A 204 7.07 -4.42 -14.57
N MET A 205 7.60 -5.17 -13.59
CA MET A 205 7.22 -6.57 -13.41
C MET A 205 5.74 -6.71 -13.01
N ILE A 206 5.27 -5.93 -12.04
CA ILE A 206 3.87 -5.98 -11.58
C ILE A 206 2.92 -5.71 -12.77
N LEU A 207 3.22 -4.68 -13.55
CA LEU A 207 2.43 -4.34 -14.72
C LEU A 207 2.46 -5.45 -15.79
N LEU A 208 3.65 -5.98 -16.08
CA LEU A 208 3.82 -7.03 -17.08
C LEU A 208 3.13 -8.33 -16.67
N LEU A 209 3.12 -8.70 -15.39
CA LEU A 209 2.37 -9.85 -14.86
C LEU A 209 0.86 -9.68 -15.10
N ALA A 210 0.33 -8.47 -14.83
CA ALA A 210 -1.09 -8.18 -15.06
C ALA A 210 -1.43 -8.22 -16.56
N VAL A 211 -0.63 -7.56 -17.40
CA VAL A 211 -0.82 -7.54 -18.85
C VAL A 211 -0.71 -8.94 -19.45
N ALA A 212 0.30 -9.72 -19.07
CA ALA A 212 0.48 -11.08 -19.57
C ALA A 212 -0.66 -12.02 -19.13
N GLY A 213 -1.09 -11.90 -17.87
CA GLY A 213 -2.24 -12.67 -17.37
C GLY A 213 -3.54 -12.33 -18.11
N TYR A 214 -3.79 -11.03 -18.31
CA TYR A 214 -4.94 -10.57 -19.08
C TYR A 214 -4.89 -11.04 -20.54
N THR A 215 -3.72 -10.88 -21.20
CA THR A 215 -3.52 -11.33 -22.59
C THR A 215 -3.75 -12.84 -22.72
N PHE A 216 -3.19 -13.65 -21.82
CA PHE A 216 -3.40 -15.08 -21.83
C PHE A 216 -4.88 -15.47 -21.72
N LEU A 217 -5.61 -14.78 -20.85
CA LEU A 217 -7.02 -15.10 -20.62
C LEU A 217 -7.97 -14.61 -21.73
N ASN A 218 -7.62 -13.59 -22.51
CA ASN A 218 -8.56 -12.94 -23.43
C ASN A 218 -8.11 -12.88 -24.89
N ASN A 219 -6.96 -13.43 -25.24
CA ASN A 219 -6.51 -13.52 -26.62
C ASN A 219 -6.85 -14.87 -27.21
N ASP A 220 -7.40 -14.89 -28.41
CA ASP A 220 -7.88 -16.09 -29.10
C ASP A 220 -6.78 -17.15 -29.33
N ASP A 221 -5.54 -16.72 -29.52
CA ASP A 221 -4.40 -17.64 -29.72
C ASP A 221 -4.12 -18.51 -28.47
N PHE A 222 -4.66 -18.13 -27.31
CA PHE A 222 -4.52 -18.88 -26.05
C PHE A 222 -5.84 -19.45 -25.53
N ALA A 223 -6.92 -19.45 -26.33
CA ALA A 223 -8.28 -19.78 -25.91
C ALA A 223 -8.39 -21.15 -25.20
N GLU A 224 -7.72 -22.21 -25.69
CA GLU A 224 -7.72 -23.53 -25.07
C GLU A 224 -7.08 -23.50 -23.65
N GLY A 225 -5.91 -22.89 -23.54
CA GLY A 225 -5.21 -22.76 -22.27
C GLY A 225 -5.97 -21.85 -21.27
N ALA A 226 -6.58 -20.78 -21.79
CA ALA A 226 -7.41 -19.87 -21.00
C ALA A 226 -8.67 -20.57 -20.46
N ALA A 227 -9.35 -21.38 -21.29
CA ALA A 227 -10.51 -22.16 -20.86
C ALA A 227 -10.14 -23.15 -19.75
N ALA A 228 -9.03 -23.89 -19.92
CA ALA A 228 -8.53 -24.79 -18.87
C ALA A 228 -8.22 -24.07 -17.57
N ALA A 229 -7.54 -22.92 -17.63
CA ALA A 229 -7.22 -22.12 -16.45
C ALA A 229 -8.47 -21.58 -15.73
N ARG A 230 -9.48 -21.12 -16.48
CA ARG A 230 -10.77 -20.67 -15.92
C ARG A 230 -11.54 -21.79 -15.25
N GLN A 231 -11.61 -22.95 -15.88
CA GLN A 231 -12.29 -24.13 -15.33
C GLN A 231 -11.63 -24.59 -14.02
N GLU A 232 -10.29 -24.70 -14.02
CA GLU A 232 -9.51 -25.06 -12.83
C GLU A 232 -9.70 -24.05 -11.70
N LEU A 233 -9.65 -22.75 -12.03
CA LEU A 233 -9.86 -21.67 -11.07
C LEU A 233 -11.25 -21.75 -10.45
N THR A 234 -12.30 -21.87 -11.27
CA THR A 234 -13.68 -21.94 -10.82
C THR A 234 -13.89 -23.15 -9.90
N TRP A 235 -13.41 -24.33 -10.30
CA TRP A 235 -13.49 -25.54 -9.49
C TRP A 235 -12.79 -25.38 -8.14
N LYS A 236 -11.58 -24.85 -8.13
CA LYS A 236 -10.79 -24.67 -6.92
C LYS A 236 -11.42 -23.63 -6.00
N ALA A 237 -11.92 -22.50 -6.55
CA ALA A 237 -12.57 -21.44 -5.79
C ALA A 237 -13.90 -21.88 -5.14
N VAL A 238 -14.72 -22.68 -5.86
CA VAL A 238 -15.93 -23.27 -5.27
C VAL A 238 -15.57 -24.18 -4.09
N ASN A 239 -14.57 -25.04 -4.24
CA ASN A 239 -14.18 -25.95 -3.15
C ASN A 239 -13.49 -25.24 -1.98
N ASP A 240 -12.88 -24.07 -2.18
CA ASP A 240 -12.31 -23.23 -1.12
C ASP A 240 -13.41 -22.59 -0.24
N VAL A 241 -14.55 -22.19 -0.86
CA VAL A 241 -15.62 -21.46 -0.16
C VAL A 241 -16.75 -22.37 0.29
N ALA A 242 -17.10 -23.33 -0.52
CA ALA A 242 -18.29 -24.16 -0.38
C ALA A 242 -17.99 -25.45 0.41
N ALA A 243 -17.59 -25.34 1.68
CA ALA A 243 -17.32 -26.52 2.52
C ALA A 243 -18.60 -27.27 2.94
N ASP A 244 -19.73 -26.55 3.05
CA ASP A 244 -21.00 -27.08 3.54
C ASP A 244 -21.76 -27.88 2.48
N ALA A 245 -22.52 -28.90 2.92
CA ALA A 245 -23.36 -29.73 2.09
C ALA A 245 -24.44 -28.97 1.30
N LYS A 246 -24.84 -27.76 1.76
CA LYS A 246 -25.79 -26.90 1.04
C LYS A 246 -25.32 -26.52 -0.38
N PHE A 247 -24.01 -26.60 -0.64
CA PHE A 247 -23.42 -26.31 -1.96
C PHE A 247 -23.15 -27.56 -2.82
N ASP A 248 -23.53 -28.76 -2.35
CA ASP A 248 -23.26 -30.00 -3.09
C ASP A 248 -23.93 -30.03 -4.47
N ALA A 249 -25.11 -29.41 -4.60
CA ALA A 249 -25.77 -29.23 -5.89
C ALA A 249 -24.90 -28.39 -6.84
N VAL A 250 -24.39 -27.24 -6.38
CA VAL A 250 -23.51 -26.38 -7.20
C VAL A 250 -22.25 -27.11 -7.64
N LYS A 251 -21.63 -27.87 -6.74
CA LYS A 251 -20.44 -28.67 -7.06
C LYS A 251 -20.75 -29.78 -8.06
N THR A 252 -21.90 -30.44 -7.95
CA THR A 252 -22.32 -31.53 -8.84
C THR A 252 -22.56 -31.01 -10.25
N GLU A 253 -23.28 -29.91 -10.40
CA GLU A 253 -23.54 -29.28 -11.69
C GLU A 253 -22.27 -28.77 -12.35
N LEU A 254 -21.42 -28.08 -11.58
CA LEU A 254 -20.12 -27.62 -12.08
C LEU A 254 -19.24 -28.80 -12.54
N ARG A 255 -19.20 -29.89 -11.75
CA ARG A 255 -18.43 -31.06 -12.10
C ARG A 255 -18.96 -31.73 -13.37
N SER A 256 -20.28 -31.87 -13.50
CA SER A 256 -20.92 -32.41 -14.72
C SER A 256 -20.52 -31.60 -15.95
N TYR A 257 -20.56 -30.26 -15.85
CA TYR A 257 -20.12 -29.37 -16.92
C TYR A 257 -18.61 -29.55 -17.27
N LEU A 258 -17.76 -29.65 -16.24
CA LEU A 258 -16.31 -29.83 -16.45
C LEU A 258 -15.96 -31.18 -17.10
N ASP A 259 -16.73 -32.22 -16.78
CA ASP A 259 -16.50 -33.60 -17.32
C ASP A 259 -17.08 -33.79 -18.74
N THR A 260 -18.19 -33.10 -19.08
CA THR A 260 -18.90 -33.31 -20.35
C THR A 260 -18.76 -32.16 -21.34
N GLY A 261 -18.51 -30.97 -20.88
CA GLY A 261 -18.57 -29.72 -21.67
C GLY A 261 -20.01 -29.28 -22.01
N GLU A 262 -21.02 -30.01 -21.54
CA GLU A 262 -22.44 -29.71 -21.83
C GLU A 262 -23.08 -28.89 -20.75
N MET A 263 -23.86 -27.86 -21.14
CA MET A 263 -24.61 -27.03 -20.24
C MET A 263 -25.72 -27.82 -19.56
N THR A 264 -25.72 -27.93 -18.22
CA THR A 264 -26.79 -28.59 -17.50
C THR A 264 -28.02 -27.63 -17.40
N PRO A 265 -29.26 -28.18 -17.22
CA PRO A 265 -30.47 -27.38 -17.08
C PRO A 265 -30.38 -26.36 -15.93
N GLU A 266 -29.75 -26.72 -14.82
CA GLU A 266 -29.54 -25.89 -13.65
C GLU A 266 -28.57 -24.73 -13.94
N LEU A 267 -27.44 -24.99 -14.60
CA LEU A 267 -26.50 -23.96 -15.05
C LEU A 267 -27.15 -22.99 -16.06
N ALA A 268 -28.00 -23.48 -16.94
CA ALA A 268 -28.78 -22.66 -17.85
C ALA A 268 -29.75 -21.74 -17.08
N THR A 269 -30.43 -22.26 -16.06
CA THR A 269 -31.32 -21.47 -15.19
C THR A 269 -30.54 -20.39 -14.44
N TRP A 270 -29.35 -20.69 -13.93
CA TRP A 270 -28.52 -19.70 -13.25
C TRP A 270 -28.01 -18.63 -14.22
N SER A 271 -27.73 -19.00 -15.47
CA SER A 271 -27.38 -18.02 -16.52
C SER A 271 -28.47 -16.99 -16.80
N GLU A 272 -29.75 -17.40 -16.73
CA GLU A 272 -30.90 -16.52 -16.91
C GLU A 272 -31.11 -15.56 -15.73
N GLY A 273 -30.65 -15.93 -14.50
CA GLY A 273 -30.72 -15.14 -13.30
C GLY A 273 -29.68 -14.01 -13.19
N ILE A 274 -28.67 -14.01 -14.05
CA ILE A 274 -27.58 -13.01 -14.00
C ILE A 274 -28.09 -11.65 -14.46
N HIS A 275 -28.00 -10.63 -13.61
CA HIS A 275 -28.27 -9.25 -14.00
C HIS A 275 -27.23 -8.77 -15.04
N PHE A 276 -27.70 -8.02 -16.04
CA PHE A 276 -26.85 -7.55 -17.13
C PHE A 276 -25.63 -6.74 -16.68
N GLU A 277 -25.76 -5.98 -15.59
CA GLU A 277 -24.68 -5.18 -14.99
C GLU A 277 -23.60 -6.01 -14.27
N ASP A 278 -23.92 -7.24 -13.86
CA ASP A 278 -23.02 -8.16 -13.16
C ASP A 278 -22.34 -9.19 -14.09
N LYS A 279 -22.73 -9.16 -15.37
CA LYS A 279 -22.28 -10.15 -16.35
C LYS A 279 -20.89 -9.81 -16.89
N ASP A 280 -19.93 -10.70 -16.63
CA ASP A 280 -18.62 -10.67 -17.29
C ASP A 280 -18.64 -11.57 -18.52
N GLU A 281 -18.67 -10.99 -19.71
CA GLU A 281 -18.73 -11.74 -20.98
C GLU A 281 -17.53 -12.68 -21.16
N ASN A 282 -16.42 -12.40 -20.49
CA ASN A 282 -15.21 -13.23 -20.54
C ASN A 282 -15.20 -14.35 -19.49
N GLU A 283 -16.13 -14.34 -18.52
CA GLU A 283 -16.16 -15.28 -17.39
C GLU A 283 -17.57 -15.88 -17.15
N PRO A 284 -18.26 -16.39 -18.20
CA PRO A 284 -19.67 -16.83 -18.06
C PRO A 284 -19.83 -17.97 -17.03
N LEU A 285 -18.87 -18.89 -16.94
CA LEU A 285 -18.93 -20.00 -15.98
C LEU A 285 -18.83 -19.49 -14.53
N ARG A 286 -17.96 -18.50 -14.27
CA ARG A 286 -17.84 -17.85 -12.97
C ARG A 286 -19.18 -17.23 -12.55
N ASP A 287 -19.84 -16.53 -13.45
CA ASP A 287 -21.07 -15.81 -13.17
C ASP A 287 -22.25 -16.76 -12.91
N MET A 288 -22.39 -17.83 -13.71
CA MET A 288 -23.37 -18.87 -13.46
C MET A 288 -23.18 -19.54 -12.09
N VAL A 289 -21.96 -19.91 -11.74
CA VAL A 289 -21.65 -20.54 -10.47
C VAL A 289 -21.88 -19.57 -9.31
N LYS A 290 -21.53 -18.29 -9.46
CA LYS A 290 -21.79 -17.23 -8.46
C LYS A 290 -23.27 -17.09 -8.19
N GLU A 291 -24.11 -17.10 -9.23
CA GLU A 291 -25.57 -17.03 -9.07
C GLU A 291 -26.13 -18.28 -8.38
N GLY A 292 -25.70 -19.48 -8.79
CA GLY A 292 -26.08 -20.72 -8.12
C GLY A 292 -25.70 -20.75 -6.63
N MET A 293 -24.54 -20.20 -6.29
CA MET A 293 -24.14 -20.03 -4.88
C MET A 293 -24.99 -18.97 -4.15
N ALA A 294 -25.36 -17.87 -4.83
CA ALA A 294 -26.12 -16.78 -4.24
C ALA A 294 -27.54 -17.19 -3.83
N ILE A 295 -28.13 -18.16 -4.53
CA ILE A 295 -29.42 -18.78 -4.16
C ILE A 295 -29.32 -19.44 -2.79
N GLN A 296 -28.17 -20.03 -2.44
CA GLN A 296 -27.96 -20.70 -1.16
C GLN A 296 -27.45 -19.76 -0.07
N ASP A 297 -26.48 -18.90 -0.44
CA ASP A 297 -25.82 -17.97 0.49
C ASP A 297 -25.14 -16.83 -0.27
N LYS A 298 -25.70 -15.63 -0.16
CA LYS A 298 -25.16 -14.44 -0.83
C LYS A 298 -23.74 -14.08 -0.37
N SER A 299 -23.42 -14.29 0.91
CA SER A 299 -22.08 -13.99 1.44
C SER A 299 -21.03 -14.95 0.90
N ALA A 300 -21.36 -16.23 0.77
CA ALA A 300 -20.48 -17.23 0.15
C ALA A 300 -20.27 -16.94 -1.35
N ALA A 301 -21.31 -16.52 -2.05
CA ALA A 301 -21.21 -16.13 -3.46
C ALA A 301 -20.30 -14.89 -3.67
N GLN A 302 -20.40 -13.88 -2.81
CA GLN A 302 -19.50 -12.73 -2.83
C GLN A 302 -18.05 -13.15 -2.54
N THR A 303 -17.84 -14.01 -1.55
CA THR A 303 -16.50 -14.53 -1.22
C THR A 303 -15.91 -15.34 -2.37
N PHE A 304 -16.71 -16.18 -3.02
CA PHE A 304 -16.33 -16.92 -4.21
C PHE A 304 -15.91 -15.97 -5.35
N GLY A 305 -16.74 -14.99 -5.68
CA GLY A 305 -16.43 -13.99 -6.71
C GLY A 305 -15.12 -13.25 -6.43
N ALA A 306 -14.94 -12.77 -5.20
CA ALA A 306 -13.73 -12.06 -4.79
C ALA A 306 -12.47 -12.94 -4.89
N ILE A 307 -12.52 -14.20 -4.47
CA ILE A 307 -11.40 -15.15 -4.59
C ILE A 307 -11.10 -15.44 -6.07
N HIS A 308 -12.14 -15.72 -6.85
CA HIS A 308 -12.00 -16.00 -8.27
C HIS A 308 -11.30 -14.84 -8.98
N ASP A 309 -11.79 -13.60 -8.80
CA ASP A 309 -11.24 -12.42 -9.46
C ASP A 309 -9.79 -12.14 -9.03
N GLN A 310 -9.43 -12.31 -7.77
CA GLN A 310 -8.08 -12.13 -7.27
C GLN A 310 -7.10 -13.22 -7.74
N MET A 311 -7.59 -14.44 -7.95
CA MET A 311 -6.74 -15.56 -8.33
C MET A 311 -6.65 -15.79 -9.86
N ARG A 312 -7.31 -14.96 -10.69
CA ARG A 312 -7.18 -15.00 -12.15
C ARG A 312 -5.73 -14.93 -12.63
N VAL A 313 -5.00 -13.89 -12.18
CA VAL A 313 -3.60 -13.70 -12.60
C VAL A 313 -2.68 -14.79 -12.06
N PRO A 314 -2.70 -15.17 -10.78
CA PRO A 314 -1.93 -16.32 -10.29
C PRO A 314 -2.17 -17.61 -11.06
N MET A 315 -3.44 -17.94 -11.37
CA MET A 315 -3.78 -19.12 -12.13
C MET A 315 -3.29 -19.04 -13.58
N ALA A 316 -3.49 -17.89 -14.24
CA ALA A 316 -2.96 -17.65 -15.58
C ALA A 316 -1.43 -17.84 -15.64
N LEU A 317 -0.70 -17.24 -14.68
CA LEU A 317 0.77 -17.33 -14.62
C LEU A 317 1.26 -18.77 -14.43
N ARG A 318 0.54 -19.59 -13.70
CA ARG A 318 0.85 -21.02 -13.56
C ARG A 318 0.80 -21.74 -14.91
N HIS A 319 -0.15 -21.41 -15.76
CA HIS A 319 -0.28 -21.97 -17.12
C HIS A 319 0.69 -21.34 -18.14
N ILE A 320 1.11 -20.10 -17.91
CA ILE A 320 2.00 -19.36 -18.81
C ILE A 320 3.47 -19.74 -18.61
N LEU A 321 3.93 -19.80 -17.35
CA LEU A 321 5.35 -19.90 -17.02
C LEU A 321 5.86 -21.33 -17.13
N PRO A 322 7.04 -21.56 -17.74
CA PRO A 322 7.70 -22.88 -17.73
C PRO A 322 8.02 -23.31 -16.29
N ILE A 323 8.04 -24.62 -16.02
CA ILE A 323 8.22 -25.22 -14.69
C ILE A 323 9.39 -24.58 -13.89
N GLY A 324 10.56 -24.39 -14.51
CA GLY A 324 11.71 -23.75 -13.85
C GLY A 324 11.44 -22.30 -13.45
N VAL A 325 10.79 -21.52 -14.32
CA VAL A 325 10.43 -20.11 -14.06
C VAL A 325 9.31 -20.03 -13.05
N THR A 326 8.37 -20.96 -13.03
CA THR A 326 7.34 -21.10 -11.99
C THR A 326 7.97 -21.20 -10.60
N GLY A 327 9.00 -22.05 -10.44
CA GLY A 327 9.75 -22.17 -9.19
C GLY A 327 10.49 -20.91 -8.80
N VAL A 328 11.11 -20.22 -9.76
CA VAL A 328 11.78 -18.93 -9.56
C VAL A 328 10.78 -17.87 -9.09
N PHE A 329 9.62 -17.77 -9.70
CA PHE A 329 8.58 -16.82 -9.31
C PHE A 329 7.99 -17.13 -7.93
N CYS A 330 7.78 -18.42 -7.62
CA CYS A 330 7.37 -18.84 -6.29
C CYS A 330 8.39 -18.44 -5.23
N ALA A 331 9.69 -18.70 -5.43
CA ALA A 331 10.75 -18.29 -4.52
C ALA A 331 10.80 -16.77 -4.33
N LEU A 332 10.64 -16.00 -5.41
CA LEU A 332 10.56 -14.55 -5.38
C LEU A 332 9.38 -14.08 -4.50
N CYS A 333 8.19 -14.64 -4.69
CA CYS A 333 7.00 -14.29 -3.90
C CYS A 333 7.18 -14.64 -2.41
N ILE A 334 7.83 -15.78 -2.09
CA ILE A 334 8.17 -16.14 -0.71
C ILE A 334 9.13 -15.12 -0.09
N PHE A 335 10.17 -14.70 -0.82
CA PHE A 335 11.11 -13.68 -0.34
C PHE A 335 10.40 -12.35 -0.04
N LEU A 336 9.52 -11.91 -0.93
CA LEU A 336 8.75 -10.68 -0.77
C LEU A 336 7.79 -10.78 0.41
N LEU A 337 7.13 -11.92 0.62
CA LEU A 337 6.21 -12.16 1.73
C LEU A 337 6.96 -12.10 3.07
N ILE A 338 8.07 -12.82 3.22
CA ILE A 338 8.88 -12.83 4.45
C ILE A 338 9.40 -11.42 4.76
N SER A 339 9.95 -10.71 3.77
CA SER A 339 10.45 -9.33 3.93
C SER A 339 9.33 -8.38 4.38
N THR A 340 8.14 -8.52 3.81
CA THR A 340 6.98 -7.71 4.18
C THR A 340 6.53 -8.00 5.60
N ASP A 341 6.34 -9.27 5.96
CA ASP A 341 5.87 -9.68 7.28
C ASP A 341 6.85 -9.25 8.38
N THR A 342 8.15 -9.47 8.20
CA THR A 342 9.16 -9.07 9.20
C THR A 342 9.18 -7.57 9.42
N THR A 343 9.14 -6.78 8.34
CA THR A 343 9.18 -5.32 8.39
C THR A 343 7.94 -4.74 9.09
N TYR A 344 6.73 -5.19 8.70
CA TYR A 344 5.50 -4.68 9.29
C TYR A 344 5.31 -5.09 10.74
N MET A 345 5.56 -6.35 11.10
CA MET A 345 5.44 -6.81 12.48
C MET A 345 6.39 -6.07 13.41
N HIS A 346 7.63 -5.83 12.98
CA HIS A 346 8.60 -5.05 13.76
C HIS A 346 8.16 -3.60 13.89
N SER A 347 7.74 -2.96 12.80
CA SER A 347 7.35 -1.55 12.80
C SER A 347 6.16 -1.31 13.72
N TRP A 348 5.09 -2.09 13.60
CA TRP A 348 3.91 -1.96 14.45
C TRP A 348 4.21 -2.33 15.89
N GLY A 349 5.00 -3.38 16.12
CA GLY A 349 5.48 -3.76 17.46
C GLY A 349 6.29 -2.64 18.11
N SER A 350 7.19 -2.02 17.38
CA SER A 350 8.01 -0.90 17.87
C SER A 350 7.18 0.34 18.20
N ILE A 351 6.21 0.71 17.37
CA ILE A 351 5.32 1.85 17.60
C ILE A 351 4.49 1.63 18.86
N ILE A 352 3.92 0.44 19.05
CA ILE A 352 3.14 0.13 20.25
C ILE A 352 4.03 0.25 21.51
N VAL A 353 5.24 -0.30 21.50
CA VAL A 353 6.14 -0.26 22.66
C VAL A 353 6.65 1.17 22.92
N GLN A 354 7.13 1.86 21.89
CA GLN A 354 7.79 3.16 22.03
C GLN A 354 6.80 4.32 22.17
N ASP A 355 5.68 4.29 21.46
CA ASP A 355 4.81 5.45 21.34
C ASP A 355 3.51 5.33 22.13
N ILE A 356 3.18 4.12 22.64
CA ILE A 356 2.05 3.92 23.55
C ILE A 356 2.54 3.51 24.93
N VAL A 357 3.27 2.37 25.06
CA VAL A 357 3.59 1.82 26.37
C VAL A 357 4.64 2.66 27.12
N LEU A 358 5.70 3.10 26.45
CA LEU A 358 6.75 3.93 27.06
C LEU A 358 6.21 5.27 27.60
N PRO A 359 5.43 6.06 26.81
CA PRO A 359 4.84 7.30 27.33
C PRO A 359 3.84 7.04 28.46
N VAL A 360 3.00 6.01 28.39
CA VAL A 360 2.06 5.66 29.48
C VAL A 360 2.81 5.32 30.77
N ARG A 361 3.86 4.51 30.67
CA ARG A 361 4.71 4.14 31.82
C ARG A 361 5.44 5.35 32.44
N GLY A 362 5.91 6.29 31.60
CA GLY A 362 6.63 7.47 32.01
C GLY A 362 8.03 7.24 32.58
N ARG A 363 8.59 6.03 32.50
CA ARG A 363 9.92 5.65 32.97
C ARG A 363 10.64 4.81 31.93
N ALA A 364 11.95 4.93 31.82
CA ALA A 364 12.79 4.12 30.94
C ALA A 364 12.60 2.64 31.20
N PHE A 365 12.72 1.85 30.16
CA PHE A 365 12.84 0.40 30.22
C PHE A 365 14.31 0.02 30.42
N THR A 366 14.56 -1.08 31.11
CA THR A 366 15.87 -1.74 30.93
C THR A 366 15.91 -2.39 29.54
N PRO A 367 17.08 -2.51 28.89
CA PRO A 367 17.18 -3.10 27.56
C PRO A 367 16.51 -4.48 27.48
N GLN A 368 16.67 -5.31 28.51
CA GLN A 368 16.04 -6.62 28.58
C GLN A 368 14.51 -6.57 28.67
N GLN A 369 13.96 -5.62 29.44
CA GLN A 369 12.50 -5.43 29.54
C GLN A 369 11.92 -4.96 28.21
N GLN A 370 12.59 -4.02 27.56
CA GLN A 370 12.17 -3.50 26.26
C GLN A 370 12.16 -4.58 25.18
N LEU A 371 13.22 -5.38 25.09
CA LEU A 371 13.31 -6.48 24.15
C LEU A 371 12.25 -7.57 24.41
N ARG A 372 12.01 -7.94 25.67
CA ARG A 372 10.95 -8.91 26.01
C ARG A 372 9.57 -8.39 25.64
N LEU A 373 9.27 -7.13 25.96
CA LEU A 373 8.01 -6.51 25.61
C LEU A 373 7.83 -6.41 24.10
N LEU A 374 8.87 -5.99 23.37
CA LEU A 374 8.84 -5.93 21.91
C LEU A 374 8.54 -7.28 21.28
N ARG A 375 9.22 -8.35 21.72
CA ARG A 375 8.95 -9.73 21.25
C ARG A 375 7.51 -10.16 21.52
N LEU A 376 6.98 -9.85 22.70
CA LEU A 376 5.60 -10.16 23.06
C LEU A 376 4.60 -9.42 22.17
N VAL A 377 4.83 -8.14 21.94
CA VAL A 377 3.95 -7.32 21.09
C VAL A 377 4.01 -7.78 19.63
N ILE A 378 5.21 -8.10 19.11
CA ILE A 378 5.36 -8.66 17.76
C ILE A 378 4.59 -9.98 17.61
N ALA A 379 4.71 -10.87 18.58
CA ALA A 379 3.93 -12.12 18.60
C ALA A 379 2.42 -11.85 18.68
N GLY A 380 2.01 -10.81 19.43
CA GLY A 380 0.62 -10.35 19.49
C GLY A 380 0.11 -9.81 18.15
N VAL A 381 0.91 -9.05 17.43
CA VAL A 381 0.57 -8.55 16.06
C VAL A 381 0.43 -9.72 15.09
N ALA A 382 1.35 -10.70 15.14
CA ALA A 382 1.26 -11.90 14.30
C ALA A 382 0.01 -12.73 14.60
N ALA A 383 -0.30 -12.96 15.88
CA ALA A 383 -1.51 -13.66 16.31
C ALA A 383 -2.78 -12.91 15.85
N PHE A 384 -2.82 -11.59 16.03
CA PHE A 384 -3.94 -10.79 15.53
C PHE A 384 -4.09 -10.93 14.01
N ALA A 385 -3.00 -10.79 13.25
CA ALA A 385 -3.03 -10.94 11.80
C ALA A 385 -3.53 -12.32 11.37
N PHE A 386 -3.09 -13.39 12.05
CA PHE A 386 -3.55 -14.75 11.80
C PHE A 386 -5.07 -14.91 12.01
N PHE A 387 -5.57 -14.54 13.19
CA PHE A 387 -7.00 -14.69 13.50
C PHE A 387 -7.86 -13.74 12.66
N PHE A 388 -7.43 -12.51 12.45
CA PHE A 388 -8.13 -11.58 11.58
C PHE A 388 -8.27 -12.14 10.15
N SER A 389 -7.18 -12.66 9.59
CA SER A 389 -7.17 -13.27 8.26
C SER A 389 -8.06 -14.50 8.14
N LEU A 390 -8.21 -15.28 9.22
CA LEU A 390 -9.13 -16.43 9.24
C LEU A 390 -10.59 -16.01 9.30
N MET A 391 -10.89 -14.93 10.01
CA MET A 391 -12.28 -14.49 10.27
C MET A 391 -12.77 -13.45 9.26
N PHE A 392 -11.85 -12.77 8.60
CA PHE A 392 -12.21 -11.69 7.69
C PHE A 392 -12.61 -12.24 6.33
N ALA A 393 -13.84 -11.94 5.92
CA ALA A 393 -14.32 -12.28 4.58
C ALA A 393 -13.48 -11.57 3.52
N GLN A 394 -13.24 -12.26 2.40
CA GLN A 394 -12.51 -11.70 1.28
C GLN A 394 -13.18 -10.42 0.78
N VAL A 395 -12.37 -9.43 0.41
CA VAL A 395 -12.84 -8.15 -0.14
C VAL A 395 -12.68 -8.14 -1.66
N ASP A 396 -13.60 -7.51 -2.37
CA ASP A 396 -13.57 -7.46 -3.84
C ASP A 396 -12.29 -6.79 -4.36
N PHE A 397 -11.91 -5.65 -3.76
CA PHE A 397 -10.72 -4.89 -4.15
C PHE A 397 -9.78 -4.65 -2.98
N ILE A 398 -8.63 -5.32 -2.96
CA ILE A 398 -7.59 -5.16 -1.94
C ILE A 398 -7.13 -3.70 -1.82
N LEU A 399 -7.00 -2.98 -2.95
CA LEU A 399 -6.59 -1.57 -2.94
C LEU A 399 -7.63 -0.66 -2.26
N MET A 400 -8.92 -0.96 -2.39
CA MET A 400 -9.98 -0.22 -1.69
C MET A 400 -9.98 -0.51 -0.19
N PHE A 401 -9.69 -1.75 0.20
CA PHE A 401 -9.48 -2.10 1.61
C PHE A 401 -8.30 -1.34 2.21
N PHE A 402 -7.18 -1.25 1.49
CA PHE A 402 -6.04 -0.46 1.95
C PHE A 402 -6.36 1.02 2.07
N ALA A 403 -7.13 1.58 1.13
CA ALA A 403 -7.54 2.97 1.17
C ALA A 403 -8.37 3.27 2.42
N ILE A 404 -9.42 2.49 2.68
CA ILE A 404 -10.34 2.77 3.79
C ILE A 404 -9.76 2.45 5.16
N THR A 405 -9.03 1.34 5.32
CA THR A 405 -8.37 1.01 6.59
C THR A 405 -7.18 1.92 6.86
N GLY A 406 -6.45 2.30 5.82
CA GLY A 406 -5.41 3.33 5.89
C GLY A 406 -5.95 4.70 6.26
N ALA A 407 -7.15 5.06 5.80
CA ALA A 407 -7.79 6.36 6.06
C ALA A 407 -8.06 6.62 7.55
N ILE A 408 -8.18 5.57 8.40
CA ILE A 408 -8.33 5.71 9.85
C ILE A 408 -7.19 6.55 10.44
N TRP A 409 -5.99 6.39 9.92
CA TRP A 409 -4.82 7.16 10.29
C TRP A 409 -4.49 8.26 9.26
N LEU A 410 -4.38 7.89 7.98
CA LEU A 410 -3.94 8.78 6.91
C LEU A 410 -4.94 9.91 6.62
N GLY A 411 -6.21 9.75 6.97
CA GLY A 411 -7.23 10.79 6.81
C GLY A 411 -6.91 12.10 7.54
N GLY A 412 -6.11 12.02 8.63
CA GLY A 412 -5.71 13.21 9.40
C GLY A 412 -4.21 13.36 9.63
N ALA A 413 -3.39 12.38 9.29
CA ALA A 413 -1.96 12.34 9.62
C ALA A 413 -1.13 13.38 8.87
N GLY A 414 -1.43 13.60 7.59
CA GLY A 414 -0.67 14.50 6.73
C GLY A 414 -0.53 15.91 7.29
N PRO A 415 -1.62 16.61 7.62
CA PRO A 415 -1.57 17.93 8.22
C PRO A 415 -0.80 17.95 9.55
N CYS A 416 -0.89 16.91 10.37
CA CYS A 416 -0.14 16.82 11.63
C CYS A 416 1.37 16.75 11.39
N ILE A 417 1.81 16.02 10.36
CA ILE A 417 3.23 15.85 10.03
C ILE A 417 3.75 17.08 9.28
N VAL A 418 3.15 17.40 8.15
CA VAL A 418 3.59 18.52 7.31
C VAL A 418 3.44 19.85 8.05
N GLY A 419 2.27 20.08 8.65
CA GLY A 419 2.04 21.27 9.45
C GLY A 419 2.93 21.34 10.69
N GLY A 420 3.16 20.20 11.37
CA GLY A 420 4.08 20.10 12.49
C GLY A 420 5.52 20.44 12.13
N LEU A 421 6.00 20.07 10.95
CA LEU A 421 7.36 20.32 10.46
C LEU A 421 7.56 21.73 9.88
N TYR A 422 6.52 22.36 9.33
CA TYR A 422 6.69 23.60 8.55
C TYR A 422 5.91 24.80 9.08
N TRP A 423 4.85 24.60 9.83
CA TRP A 423 3.96 25.69 10.24
C TRP A 423 4.04 25.97 11.75
N ARG A 424 4.60 27.13 12.12
CA ARG A 424 4.82 27.52 13.52
C ARG A 424 3.54 27.71 14.34
N ARG A 425 2.39 27.99 13.68
CA ARG A 425 1.09 28.22 14.33
C ARG A 425 0.25 26.96 14.54
N GLY A 426 0.69 25.79 14.05
CA GLY A 426 -0.02 24.53 14.28
C GLY A 426 -0.14 24.23 15.77
N THR A 427 -1.32 23.80 16.25
CA THR A 427 -1.60 23.54 17.65
C THR A 427 -1.92 22.07 17.92
N SER A 428 -1.78 21.64 19.20
CA SER A 428 -2.22 20.31 19.62
C SER A 428 -3.72 20.12 19.41
N ALA A 429 -4.54 21.15 19.66
CA ALA A 429 -5.98 21.09 19.42
C ALA A 429 -6.31 20.87 17.94
N GLY A 430 -5.60 21.58 17.02
CA GLY A 430 -5.73 21.35 15.58
C GLY A 430 -5.34 19.93 15.17
N ALA A 431 -4.26 19.40 15.75
CA ALA A 431 -3.81 18.04 15.50
C ALA A 431 -4.82 16.97 15.99
N PHE A 432 -5.39 17.13 17.19
CA PHE A 432 -6.46 16.24 17.67
C PHE A 432 -7.71 16.32 16.80
N ALA A 433 -8.16 17.53 16.45
CA ALA A 433 -9.36 17.72 15.64
C ALA A 433 -9.26 17.04 14.29
N THR A 434 -8.12 17.20 13.59
CA THR A 434 -7.92 16.60 12.26
C THR A 434 -7.85 15.06 12.30
N LEU A 435 -7.12 14.48 13.25
CA LEU A 435 -7.05 13.02 13.37
C LEU A 435 -8.39 12.42 13.78
N THR A 436 -9.09 13.05 14.72
CA THR A 436 -10.40 12.55 15.16
C THR A 436 -11.42 12.60 14.02
N ALA A 437 -11.50 13.71 13.29
CA ALA A 437 -12.43 13.83 12.16
C ALA A 437 -12.11 12.84 11.04
N GLY A 438 -10.83 12.73 10.65
CA GLY A 438 -10.40 11.76 9.63
C GLY A 438 -10.73 10.32 10.01
N SER A 439 -10.46 9.94 11.27
CA SER A 439 -10.78 8.60 11.78
C SER A 439 -12.29 8.32 11.84
N ILE A 440 -13.10 9.29 12.28
CA ILE A 440 -14.55 9.16 12.33
C ILE A 440 -15.13 8.98 10.92
N LEU A 441 -14.66 9.76 9.94
CA LEU A 441 -15.10 9.63 8.56
C LEU A 441 -14.70 8.27 7.96
N ALA A 442 -13.50 7.80 8.22
CA ALA A 442 -13.04 6.50 7.73
C ALA A 442 -13.82 5.34 8.38
N VAL A 443 -13.93 5.30 9.70
CA VAL A 443 -14.66 4.24 10.44
C VAL A 443 -16.14 4.30 10.10
N GLY A 444 -16.73 5.50 10.06
CA GLY A 444 -18.11 5.70 9.65
C GLY A 444 -18.38 5.21 8.22
N GLY A 445 -17.45 5.47 7.31
CA GLY A 445 -17.50 4.96 5.95
C GLY A 445 -17.45 3.43 5.88
N ILE A 446 -16.57 2.78 6.64
CA ILE A 446 -16.51 1.31 6.74
C ILE A 446 -17.83 0.74 7.25
N ILE A 447 -18.38 1.32 8.31
CA ILE A 447 -19.67 0.88 8.88
C ILE A 447 -20.78 1.10 7.85
N ALA A 448 -20.83 2.28 7.23
CA ALA A 448 -21.85 2.58 6.23
C ALA A 448 -21.80 1.62 5.03
N GLN A 449 -20.61 1.33 4.49
CA GLN A 449 -20.45 0.36 3.40
C GLN A 449 -20.92 -1.05 3.79
N LYS A 450 -20.56 -1.51 4.99
CA LYS A 450 -20.94 -2.87 5.46
C LYS A 450 -22.41 -3.01 5.79
N THR A 451 -23.04 -1.96 6.32
CA THR A 451 -24.45 -2.03 6.81
C THR A 451 -25.44 -1.45 5.81
N TRP A 452 -24.99 -0.98 4.65
CA TRP A 452 -25.83 -0.32 3.66
C TRP A 452 -26.98 -1.20 3.17
N VAL A 453 -26.66 -2.35 2.65
CA VAL A 453 -27.59 -3.26 1.98
C VAL A 453 -28.62 -3.84 2.97
N GLU A 454 -28.14 -4.24 4.15
CA GLU A 454 -28.99 -4.97 5.12
C GLU A 454 -29.77 -4.03 6.05
N HIS A 455 -29.25 -2.82 6.33
CA HIS A 455 -29.81 -1.98 7.38
C HIS A 455 -30.11 -0.54 6.93
N ILE A 456 -29.12 0.16 6.33
CA ILE A 456 -29.26 1.60 6.06
C ILE A 456 -30.24 1.86 4.92
N TYR A 457 -30.06 1.21 3.77
CA TYR A 457 -30.94 1.41 2.62
C TYR A 457 -32.40 1.02 2.92
N PRO A 458 -32.70 -0.17 3.50
CA PRO A 458 -34.07 -0.52 3.88
C PRO A 458 -34.69 0.48 4.86
N TRP A 459 -33.94 0.91 5.88
CA TRP A 459 -34.41 1.92 6.83
C TRP A 459 -34.73 3.27 6.17
N LEU A 460 -33.93 3.72 5.21
CA LEU A 460 -34.18 4.95 4.43
C LEU A 460 -35.45 4.82 3.59
N ALA A 461 -35.66 3.66 2.96
CA ALA A 461 -36.85 3.36 2.16
C ALA A 461 -38.13 3.33 3.01
N GLU A 462 -38.11 2.59 4.14
CA GLU A 462 -39.24 2.46 5.08
C GLU A 462 -39.63 3.79 5.72
N THR A 463 -38.64 4.62 6.04
CA THR A 463 -38.90 5.93 6.68
C THR A 463 -39.25 7.05 5.68
N GLY A 464 -39.30 6.75 4.37
CA GLY A 464 -39.58 7.74 3.30
C GLY A 464 -38.47 8.78 3.11
N ARG A 465 -37.27 8.57 3.66
CA ARG A 465 -36.14 9.50 3.59
C ARG A 465 -35.25 9.27 2.38
N LEU A 466 -35.45 8.18 1.65
CA LEU A 466 -34.63 7.79 0.52
C LEU A 466 -34.54 8.91 -0.53
N GLY A 467 -35.67 9.51 -0.94
CA GLY A 467 -35.66 10.59 -1.95
C GLY A 467 -34.87 11.84 -1.53
N GLY A 468 -34.95 12.21 -0.24
CA GLY A 468 -34.17 13.33 0.30
C GLY A 468 -32.65 13.03 0.30
N VAL A 469 -32.26 11.84 0.72
CA VAL A 469 -30.87 11.39 0.71
C VAL A 469 -30.32 11.30 -0.71
N THR A 470 -31.09 10.73 -1.65
CA THR A 470 -30.74 10.65 -3.08
C THR A 470 -30.47 12.05 -3.64
N THR A 471 -31.39 12.99 -3.43
CA THR A 471 -31.24 14.36 -3.93
C THR A 471 -29.96 15.04 -3.42
N VAL A 472 -29.63 14.85 -2.14
CA VAL A 472 -28.45 15.46 -1.52
C VAL A 472 -27.17 14.77 -2.02
N VAL A 473 -27.12 13.46 -2.00
CA VAL A 473 -25.92 12.69 -2.33
C VAL A 473 -25.58 12.84 -3.81
N GLU A 474 -26.54 12.65 -4.70
CA GLU A 474 -26.35 12.81 -6.14
C GLU A 474 -26.10 14.27 -6.52
N GLY A 475 -26.76 15.22 -5.86
CA GLY A 475 -26.53 16.65 -6.07
C GLY A 475 -25.11 17.10 -5.69
N LEU A 476 -24.49 16.49 -4.68
CA LEU A 476 -23.12 16.79 -4.28
C LEU A 476 -22.08 16.25 -5.27
N SER A 477 -22.32 15.10 -5.91
CA SER A 477 -21.40 14.53 -6.91
C SER A 477 -21.53 15.16 -8.30
N ARG A 478 -22.69 15.71 -8.63
CA ARG A 478 -23.01 16.25 -9.97
C ARG A 478 -21.95 17.20 -10.58
N PRO A 479 -21.30 18.11 -9.81
CA PRO A 479 -20.21 18.94 -10.36
C PRO A 479 -18.94 18.19 -10.72
N LEU A 480 -18.81 16.93 -10.31
CA LEU A 480 -17.62 16.09 -10.47
C LEU A 480 -17.81 14.97 -11.51
N GLU A 481 -19.01 14.87 -12.10
CA GLU A 481 -19.30 13.93 -13.19
C GLU A 481 -18.38 14.18 -14.42
N PRO A 482 -17.98 13.15 -15.16
CA PRO A 482 -18.35 11.73 -15.01
C PRO A 482 -17.47 10.96 -14.01
N TYR A 483 -16.44 11.55 -13.45
CA TYR A 483 -15.43 10.82 -12.66
C TYR A 483 -15.87 10.46 -11.24
N VAL A 484 -16.80 11.23 -10.66
CA VAL A 484 -17.41 10.97 -9.36
C VAL A 484 -18.91 11.03 -9.53
N GLU A 485 -19.56 9.88 -9.41
CA GLU A 485 -21.00 9.76 -9.54
C GLU A 485 -21.55 8.96 -8.35
N TRP A 486 -22.24 9.64 -7.44
CA TRP A 486 -22.82 9.00 -6.26
C TRP A 486 -24.28 8.66 -6.54
N ARG A 487 -24.51 7.44 -7.02
CA ARG A 487 -25.87 6.92 -7.19
C ARG A 487 -26.31 6.16 -5.95
N VAL A 488 -27.52 6.46 -5.46
CA VAL A 488 -28.11 5.79 -4.31
C VAL A 488 -28.83 4.53 -4.76
N LEU A 489 -28.15 3.39 -4.71
CA LEU A 489 -28.63 2.09 -5.14
C LEU A 489 -28.83 1.15 -3.93
N PRO A 490 -29.73 0.13 -4.03
CA PRO A 490 -30.01 -0.79 -2.92
C PRO A 490 -28.85 -1.74 -2.60
N ASP A 491 -28.04 -2.08 -3.57
CA ASP A 491 -27.01 -3.11 -3.55
C ASP A 491 -25.63 -2.59 -3.11
N LYS A 492 -25.40 -1.27 -3.15
CA LYS A 492 -24.10 -0.68 -2.87
C LYS A 492 -24.17 0.72 -2.27
N PHE A 493 -23.28 0.99 -1.29
CA PHE A 493 -23.09 2.33 -0.75
C PHE A 493 -22.58 3.30 -1.82
N PRO A 494 -23.16 4.52 -1.93
CA PRO A 494 -22.87 5.43 -3.05
C PRO A 494 -21.44 5.97 -3.10
N ILE A 495 -20.73 6.03 -1.98
CA ILE A 495 -19.38 6.61 -1.88
C ILE A 495 -18.37 5.46 -1.73
N ASN A 496 -17.40 5.37 -2.63
CA ASN A 496 -16.38 4.32 -2.55
C ASN A 496 -15.27 4.64 -1.51
N SER A 497 -14.45 3.64 -1.20
CA SER A 497 -13.42 3.75 -0.16
C SER A 497 -12.38 4.83 -0.46
N GLN A 498 -12.05 5.04 -1.72
CA GLN A 498 -11.08 6.05 -2.15
C GLN A 498 -11.63 7.48 -2.03
N GLU A 499 -12.91 7.64 -2.33
CA GLU A 499 -13.64 8.91 -2.17
C GLU A 499 -13.77 9.28 -0.69
N ILE A 500 -14.11 8.31 0.17
CA ILE A 500 -14.13 8.51 1.64
C ILE A 500 -12.75 8.92 2.14
N TYR A 501 -11.70 8.27 1.66
CA TYR A 501 -10.32 8.61 2.00
C TYR A 501 -9.97 10.05 1.61
N PHE A 502 -10.36 10.47 0.40
CA PHE A 502 -10.14 11.86 -0.05
C PHE A 502 -10.90 12.88 0.81
N ILE A 503 -12.18 12.62 1.10
CA ILE A 503 -13.01 13.48 1.96
C ILE A 503 -12.38 13.61 3.35
N ALA A 504 -11.89 12.49 3.92
CA ALA A 504 -11.22 12.50 5.22
C ALA A 504 -9.94 13.35 5.21
N MET A 505 -9.10 13.21 4.18
CA MET A 505 -7.88 14.03 4.02
C MET A 505 -8.19 15.52 3.88
N LEU A 506 -9.14 15.87 3.03
CA LEU A 506 -9.51 17.27 2.80
C LEU A 506 -10.08 17.90 4.07
N THR A 507 -10.99 17.20 4.74
CA THR A 507 -11.55 17.61 6.04
C THR A 507 -10.44 17.79 7.07
N GLY A 508 -9.48 16.87 7.12
CA GLY A 508 -8.33 16.94 8.00
C GLY A 508 -7.49 18.21 7.77
N VAL A 509 -7.17 18.54 6.51
CA VAL A 509 -6.42 19.77 6.18
C VAL A 509 -7.16 21.01 6.65
N VAL A 510 -8.46 21.11 6.32
CA VAL A 510 -9.29 22.27 6.67
C VAL A 510 -9.39 22.44 8.18
N LEU A 511 -9.68 21.37 8.91
CA LEU A 511 -9.80 21.42 10.38
C LEU A 511 -8.48 21.75 11.06
N TYR A 512 -7.36 21.18 10.59
CA TYR A 512 -6.05 21.50 11.13
C TYR A 512 -5.75 23.00 11.05
N VAL A 513 -6.02 23.62 9.90
CA VAL A 513 -5.78 25.05 9.69
C VAL A 513 -6.73 25.88 10.53
N ILE A 514 -8.04 25.64 10.45
CA ILE A 514 -9.05 26.46 11.15
C ILE A 514 -8.86 26.36 12.67
N VAL A 515 -8.79 25.15 13.22
CA VAL A 515 -8.68 24.97 14.66
C VAL A 515 -7.34 25.51 15.19
N SER A 516 -6.25 25.33 14.44
CA SER A 516 -4.95 25.91 14.85
C SER A 516 -4.96 27.43 14.85
N LEU A 517 -5.61 28.08 13.89
CA LEU A 517 -5.76 29.54 13.85
C LEU A 517 -6.62 30.06 15.00
N LEU A 518 -7.65 29.31 15.38
CA LEU A 518 -8.56 29.69 16.47
C LEU A 518 -7.95 29.45 17.87
N THR A 519 -7.07 28.46 18.02
CA THR A 519 -6.52 28.05 19.32
C THR A 519 -5.07 28.48 19.55
N GLY A 520 -4.35 28.89 18.50
CA GLY A 520 -2.93 29.24 18.54
C GLY A 520 -2.71 30.64 19.14
N LYS A 521 -2.26 30.72 20.39
CA LYS A 521 -1.89 32.00 21.04
C LYS A 521 -0.41 32.32 20.82
N GLU A 522 0.45 31.32 20.81
CA GLU A 522 1.91 31.47 20.70
C GLU A 522 2.47 30.69 19.52
N GLN A 523 3.60 31.16 19.01
CA GLN A 523 4.29 30.44 17.94
C GLN A 523 5.26 29.41 18.52
N PHE A 524 5.23 28.21 18.01
CA PHE A 524 6.15 27.14 18.41
C PHE A 524 7.58 27.43 17.98
N ASN A 525 8.56 27.17 18.86
CA ASN A 525 9.98 27.33 18.56
C ASN A 525 10.50 26.18 17.68
N MET A 526 10.43 26.38 16.35
CA MET A 526 10.89 25.40 15.36
C MET A 526 12.41 25.22 15.36
N GLU A 527 13.18 26.25 15.75
CA GLU A 527 14.64 26.19 15.73
C GLU A 527 15.16 25.24 16.80
N ARG A 528 14.53 25.25 17.98
CA ARG A 528 14.83 24.30 19.05
C ARG A 528 14.57 22.86 18.61
N MET A 529 13.39 22.58 18.06
CA MET A 529 13.03 21.23 17.62
C MET A 529 13.90 20.71 16.47
N LEU A 530 14.39 21.61 15.59
CA LEU A 530 15.19 21.27 14.40
C LEU A 530 16.69 21.41 14.65
N HIS A 531 17.15 21.69 15.89
CA HIS A 531 18.56 21.87 16.26
C HIS A 531 19.28 22.90 15.39
N ARG A 532 18.65 24.06 15.17
CA ARG A 532 19.17 25.13 14.31
C ARG A 532 19.58 26.35 15.12
N GLY A 533 20.45 27.17 14.52
CA GLY A 533 20.94 28.40 15.18
C GLY A 533 21.68 28.07 16.46
N LYS A 534 21.29 28.73 17.58
CA LYS A 534 21.91 28.52 18.88
C LYS A 534 21.75 27.12 19.47
N TYR A 535 20.74 26.35 19.04
CA TYR A 535 20.47 24.99 19.53
C TYR A 535 21.28 23.91 18.80
N ARG A 536 22.24 24.26 17.96
CA ARG A 536 23.14 23.31 17.27
C ARG A 536 24.18 22.77 18.24
N ARG A 537 24.46 21.47 18.22
CA ARG A 537 25.53 20.88 19.04
C ARG A 537 26.91 21.30 18.56
N ALA A 538 27.85 21.45 19.48
CA ALA A 538 29.25 21.74 19.17
C ALA A 538 29.85 20.64 18.26
N GLY A 539 30.52 21.02 17.18
CA GLY A 539 31.13 20.09 16.22
C GLY A 539 30.25 19.68 15.03
N GLU A 540 28.96 20.06 15.02
CA GLU A 540 28.12 19.84 13.84
C GLU A 540 28.37 20.90 12.76
N GLU A 541 28.46 20.47 11.49
CA GLU A 541 28.60 21.38 10.36
C GLU A 541 27.36 22.27 10.19
N GLU A 542 27.57 23.54 9.97
CA GLU A 542 26.49 24.44 9.64
C GLU A 542 25.94 24.14 8.25
N VAL A 543 24.69 23.71 8.16
CA VAL A 543 24.02 23.52 6.89
C VAL A 543 23.62 24.90 6.35
N ILE A 544 24.43 25.41 5.45
CA ILE A 544 24.15 26.69 4.79
C ILE A 544 22.99 26.48 3.81
N HIS A 545 21.86 27.06 4.11
CA HIS A 545 20.72 27.15 3.19
C HIS A 545 20.84 28.44 2.37
N GLU A 546 21.15 28.30 1.08
CA GLU A 546 21.20 29.43 0.17
C GLU A 546 19.86 30.20 0.15
N GLU A 547 19.90 31.53 0.08
CA GLU A 547 18.69 32.33 -0.12
C GLU A 547 18.03 32.05 -1.47
N LEU A 548 16.70 32.21 -1.54
CA LEU A 548 15.97 32.00 -2.79
C LEU A 548 16.19 33.19 -3.73
N THR A 549 17.07 33.00 -4.69
CA THR A 549 17.29 33.93 -5.81
C THR A 549 17.06 33.20 -7.11
N TRP A 550 16.85 33.89 -8.21
CA TRP A 550 16.73 33.25 -9.53
C TRP A 550 17.93 32.36 -9.89
N LYS A 551 19.15 32.70 -9.41
CA LYS A 551 20.36 31.92 -9.61
C LYS A 551 20.45 30.68 -8.71
N THR A 552 19.81 30.69 -7.55
CA THR A 552 19.85 29.60 -6.58
C THR A 552 18.56 28.80 -6.56
N ALA A 553 17.50 29.24 -7.26
CA ALA A 553 16.19 28.62 -7.29
C ALA A 553 16.24 27.12 -7.64
N TYR A 554 17.03 26.73 -8.64
CA TYR A 554 17.16 25.36 -9.04
C TYR A 554 17.80 24.47 -7.95
N ARG A 555 18.77 25.00 -7.19
CA ARG A 555 19.38 24.27 -6.07
C ARG A 555 18.39 24.15 -4.90
N LYS A 556 17.64 25.20 -4.65
CA LYS A 556 16.65 25.23 -3.59
C LYS A 556 15.44 24.31 -3.89
N ILE A 557 15.00 24.23 -5.16
CA ILE A 557 13.95 23.28 -5.59
C ILE A 557 14.39 21.83 -5.34
N LEU A 558 15.65 21.49 -5.54
CA LEU A 558 16.21 20.17 -5.25
C LEU A 558 16.63 20.01 -3.78
N GLY A 559 16.66 21.10 -3.01
CA GLY A 559 17.15 21.12 -1.63
C GLY A 559 18.64 20.75 -1.54
N ILE A 560 19.44 21.15 -2.53
CA ILE A 560 20.89 21.00 -2.54
C ILE A 560 21.48 21.98 -1.53
N ASN A 561 22.32 21.49 -0.64
CA ASN A 561 23.00 22.25 0.41
C ASN A 561 24.52 21.97 0.38
N SER A 562 25.26 22.47 1.37
CA SER A 562 26.72 22.30 1.49
C SER A 562 27.17 20.85 1.65
N GLN A 563 26.32 19.95 2.13
CA GLN A 563 26.61 18.53 2.35
C GLN A 563 26.64 17.70 1.06
N TYR A 564 26.13 18.26 -0.06
CA TYR A 564 26.03 17.52 -1.32
C TYR A 564 27.36 17.32 -2.01
N THR A 565 27.75 16.07 -2.18
CA THR A 565 28.86 15.66 -3.06
C THR A 565 28.49 15.86 -4.54
N ARG A 566 29.45 15.71 -5.46
CA ARG A 566 29.17 15.72 -6.90
C ARG A 566 28.23 14.58 -7.30
N GLY A 567 28.40 13.38 -6.72
CA GLY A 567 27.54 12.22 -6.94
C GLY A 567 26.10 12.48 -6.51
N ASP A 568 25.89 13.03 -5.30
CA ASP A 568 24.56 13.36 -4.77
C ASP A 568 23.81 14.36 -5.64
N ARG A 569 24.54 15.35 -6.20
CA ARG A 569 23.94 16.31 -7.13
C ARG A 569 23.48 15.65 -8.42
N ILE A 570 24.30 14.77 -9.01
CA ILE A 570 23.95 14.01 -10.21
C ILE A 570 22.74 13.14 -9.94
N LEU A 571 22.74 12.40 -8.83
CA LEU A 571 21.64 11.53 -8.44
C LEU A 571 20.34 12.32 -8.22
N SER A 572 20.39 13.44 -7.49
CA SER A 572 19.20 14.27 -7.25
C SER A 572 18.65 14.89 -8.53
N TRP A 573 19.53 15.35 -9.43
CA TRP A 573 19.13 15.86 -10.73
C TRP A 573 18.53 14.78 -11.62
N SER A 574 19.11 13.59 -11.66
CA SER A 574 18.59 12.49 -12.48
C SER A 574 17.18 12.08 -12.05
N VAL A 575 16.92 11.97 -10.74
CA VAL A 575 15.58 11.67 -10.22
C VAL A 575 14.60 12.81 -10.49
N PHE A 576 15.03 14.06 -10.33
CA PHE A 576 14.17 15.22 -10.63
C PHE A 576 13.78 15.28 -12.11
N LEU A 577 14.74 15.14 -13.01
CA LEU A 577 14.49 15.14 -14.44
C LEU A 577 13.59 13.97 -14.86
N TYR A 578 13.84 12.78 -14.31
CA TYR A 578 12.98 11.63 -14.55
C TYR A 578 11.54 11.87 -14.04
N SER A 579 11.37 12.32 -12.82
CA SER A 579 10.04 12.52 -12.24
C SER A 579 9.30 13.71 -12.83
N MET A 580 10.01 14.85 -13.10
CA MET A 580 9.36 16.09 -13.55
C MET A 580 9.25 16.19 -15.06
N LEU A 581 10.30 15.82 -15.82
CA LEU A 581 10.22 15.91 -17.28
C LEU A 581 9.58 14.66 -17.87
N TRP A 582 10.07 13.48 -17.49
CA TRP A 582 9.54 12.22 -18.03
C TRP A 582 8.16 11.88 -17.43
N GLY A 583 7.99 11.92 -16.11
CA GLY A 583 6.72 11.61 -15.48
C GLY A 583 5.69 12.71 -15.68
N PHE A 584 5.84 13.83 -14.96
CA PHE A 584 4.85 14.89 -14.94
C PHE A 584 4.79 15.69 -16.27
N GLY A 585 5.95 16.00 -16.88
CA GLY A 585 6.02 16.73 -18.13
C GLY A 585 5.36 16.00 -19.30
N SER A 586 5.60 14.69 -19.42
CA SER A 586 4.91 13.88 -20.44
C SER A 586 3.41 13.85 -20.20
N PHE A 587 2.94 13.70 -18.95
CA PHE A 587 1.51 13.75 -18.63
C PHE A 587 0.89 15.09 -19.09
N VAL A 588 1.50 16.22 -18.77
CA VAL A 588 1.00 17.54 -19.18
C VAL A 588 0.98 17.68 -20.71
N VAL A 589 2.07 17.30 -21.38
CA VAL A 589 2.18 17.39 -22.84
C VAL A 589 1.12 16.51 -23.52
N LEU A 590 0.96 15.27 -23.04
CA LEU A 590 -0.04 14.34 -23.58
C LEU A 590 -1.46 14.83 -23.35
N THR A 591 -1.75 15.35 -22.16
CA THR A 591 -3.06 15.91 -21.85
C THR A 591 -3.41 17.06 -22.80
N ILE A 592 -2.50 18.01 -22.97
CA ILE A 592 -2.71 19.16 -23.88
C ILE A 592 -2.87 18.67 -25.34
N TRP A 593 -1.97 17.77 -25.77
CA TRP A 593 -2.01 17.27 -27.14
C TRP A 593 -3.28 16.48 -27.42
N ASN A 594 -3.62 15.52 -26.56
CA ASN A 594 -4.85 14.73 -26.73
C ASN A 594 -6.13 15.57 -26.70
N SER A 595 -6.15 16.67 -25.92
CA SER A 595 -7.27 17.62 -25.88
C SER A 595 -7.42 18.43 -27.18
N ILE A 596 -6.33 18.68 -27.90
CA ILE A 596 -6.34 19.43 -29.18
C ILE A 596 -6.60 18.49 -30.35
N SER A 597 -5.91 17.33 -30.34
CA SER A 597 -5.98 16.31 -31.37
C SER A 597 -5.91 14.94 -30.71
N PRO A 598 -7.05 14.24 -30.53
CA PRO A 598 -7.10 12.93 -29.91
C PRO A 598 -6.14 11.95 -30.57
N TRP A 599 -5.39 11.24 -29.76
CA TRP A 599 -4.45 10.24 -30.22
C TRP A 599 -5.17 8.98 -30.69
N PRO A 600 -4.75 8.37 -31.81
CA PRO A 600 -5.23 7.05 -32.18
C PRO A 600 -4.72 5.98 -31.21
N ASP A 601 -5.46 4.88 -31.04
CA ASP A 601 -5.15 3.78 -30.12
C ASP A 601 -3.77 3.19 -30.34
N SER A 602 -3.31 3.10 -31.59
CA SER A 602 -1.96 2.63 -31.91
C SER A 602 -0.84 3.51 -31.33
N TRP A 603 -1.08 4.80 -31.15
CA TRP A 603 -0.14 5.72 -30.51
C TRP A 603 -0.14 5.49 -29.00
N TRP A 604 -1.29 5.27 -28.39
CA TRP A 604 -1.40 4.91 -26.97
C TRP A 604 -0.70 3.58 -26.69
N ALA A 605 -0.86 2.57 -27.53
CA ALA A 605 -0.18 1.29 -27.39
C ALA A 605 1.36 1.44 -27.46
N ASN A 606 1.88 2.25 -28.40
CA ASN A 606 3.30 2.52 -28.51
C ASN A 606 3.83 3.34 -27.32
N TRP A 607 3.06 4.34 -26.88
CA TRP A 607 3.42 5.14 -25.71
C TRP A 607 3.47 4.28 -24.45
N PHE A 608 2.47 3.45 -24.22
CA PHE A 608 2.41 2.52 -23.09
C PHE A 608 3.63 1.60 -23.07
N LYS A 609 4.00 1.01 -24.23
CA LYS A 609 5.21 0.20 -24.39
C LYS A 609 6.47 0.97 -23.98
N ILE A 610 6.64 2.18 -24.50
CA ILE A 610 7.84 2.99 -24.23
C ILE A 610 7.88 3.38 -22.74
N TYR A 611 6.77 3.90 -22.22
CA TYR A 611 6.69 4.45 -20.87
C TYR A 611 6.80 3.38 -19.78
N ASN A 612 6.14 2.23 -19.96
CA ASN A 612 6.01 1.22 -18.91
C ASN A 612 6.95 0.00 -19.10
N LEU A 613 7.46 -0.26 -20.30
CA LEU A 613 8.32 -1.42 -20.55
C LEU A 613 9.74 -1.01 -20.94
N VAL A 614 9.92 -0.18 -21.98
CA VAL A 614 11.26 0.10 -22.53
C VAL A 614 12.08 0.95 -21.56
N VAL A 615 11.56 2.09 -21.12
CA VAL A 615 12.29 3.01 -20.22
C VAL A 615 12.52 2.37 -18.85
N PRO A 616 11.51 1.78 -18.16
CA PRO A 616 11.75 1.06 -16.92
C PRO A 616 12.67 -0.15 -17.09
N GLY A 617 12.63 -0.85 -18.23
CA GLY A 617 13.53 -1.96 -18.54
C GLY A 617 15.00 -1.52 -18.62
N ILE A 618 15.30 -0.40 -19.28
CA ILE A 618 16.65 0.17 -19.31
C ILE A 618 17.10 0.55 -17.89
N ILE A 619 16.25 1.24 -17.14
CA ILE A 619 16.52 1.60 -15.75
C ILE A 619 16.76 0.36 -14.91
N ALA A 620 15.97 -0.70 -15.11
CA ALA A 620 16.06 -1.96 -14.39
C ALA A 620 17.44 -2.63 -14.58
N VAL A 621 17.95 -2.68 -15.80
CA VAL A 621 19.29 -3.25 -16.08
C VAL A 621 20.39 -2.47 -15.35
N VAL A 622 20.37 -1.14 -15.47
CA VAL A 622 21.36 -0.28 -14.81
C VAL A 622 21.26 -0.38 -13.28
N SER A 623 20.03 -0.30 -12.74
CA SER A 623 19.82 -0.33 -11.30
C SER A 623 20.13 -1.70 -10.69
N THR A 624 19.87 -2.80 -11.39
CA THR A 624 20.21 -4.15 -10.91
C THR A 624 21.71 -4.28 -10.64
N VAL A 625 22.54 -3.91 -11.61
CA VAL A 625 24.01 -3.95 -11.45
C VAL A 625 24.45 -3.03 -10.32
N TRP A 626 23.96 -1.80 -10.30
CA TRP A 626 24.32 -0.81 -9.30
C TRP A 626 23.93 -1.24 -7.87
N PHE A 627 22.68 -1.66 -7.66
CA PHE A 627 22.20 -2.04 -6.33
C PHE A 627 22.78 -3.37 -5.84
N THR A 628 23.10 -4.31 -6.74
CA THR A 628 23.77 -5.56 -6.35
C THR A 628 25.16 -5.27 -5.81
N ILE A 629 25.96 -4.48 -6.53
CA ILE A 629 27.32 -4.13 -6.13
C ILE A 629 27.28 -3.20 -4.91
N GLY A 630 26.48 -2.12 -4.96
CA GLY A 630 26.36 -1.14 -3.88
C GLY A 630 25.82 -1.76 -2.58
N GLY A 631 24.78 -2.59 -2.68
CA GLY A 631 24.20 -3.29 -1.52
C GLY A 631 25.22 -4.20 -0.82
N ALA A 632 26.03 -4.94 -1.56
CA ALA A 632 27.08 -5.77 -0.99
C ALA A 632 28.14 -4.92 -0.25
N TRP A 633 28.54 -3.79 -0.81
CA TRP A 633 29.47 -2.85 -0.18
C TRP A 633 28.88 -2.20 1.08
N ASP A 634 27.63 -1.77 1.02
CA ASP A 634 26.96 -1.13 2.15
C ASP A 634 26.69 -2.09 3.28
N LEU A 635 26.37 -3.35 2.97
CA LEU A 635 26.24 -4.42 3.98
C LEU A 635 27.58 -4.66 4.72
N ARG A 636 28.71 -4.70 4.00
CA ARG A 636 30.03 -4.82 4.63
C ARG A 636 30.34 -3.62 5.52
N ARG A 637 30.05 -2.40 5.08
CA ARG A 637 30.23 -1.18 5.88
C ARG A 637 29.34 -1.15 7.12
N LEU A 638 28.11 -1.66 7.02
CA LEU A 638 27.21 -1.76 8.14
C LEU A 638 27.82 -2.61 9.26
N PHE A 639 28.34 -3.81 8.95
CA PHE A 639 28.97 -4.66 9.94
C PHE A 639 30.19 -4.01 10.58
N GLN A 640 31.05 -3.34 9.80
CA GLN A 640 32.20 -2.60 10.32
C GLN A 640 31.80 -1.48 11.30
N ARG A 641 30.70 -0.77 11.02
CA ARG A 641 30.20 0.30 11.88
C ARG A 641 29.55 -0.25 13.17
N LEU A 642 28.88 -1.41 13.10
CA LEU A 642 28.28 -2.03 14.27
C LEU A 642 29.31 -2.50 15.28
N GLU A 643 30.50 -2.90 14.85
CA GLU A 643 31.60 -3.29 15.73
C GLU A 643 32.17 -2.12 16.57
N THR A 644 31.99 -0.88 16.11
CA THR A 644 32.58 0.33 16.75
C THR A 644 31.54 1.24 17.38
N LYS A 645 30.23 0.89 17.28
CA LYS A 645 29.16 1.75 17.78
C LYS A 645 29.03 1.63 19.29
N GLU A 646 29.16 2.75 20.01
CA GLU A 646 28.80 2.87 21.42
C GLU A 646 27.30 3.03 21.59
N GLU A 647 26.73 2.42 22.65
CA GLU A 647 25.31 2.53 23.00
C GLU A 647 25.07 3.79 23.82
N ASP A 648 24.14 4.65 23.39
CA ASP A 648 23.66 5.77 24.15
C ASP A 648 22.35 5.40 24.87
N HIS A 649 22.42 5.26 26.19
CA HIS A 649 21.27 4.86 27.01
C HIS A 649 20.25 6.00 27.23
N LEU A 650 20.57 7.24 26.90
CA LEU A 650 19.65 8.39 26.98
C LEU A 650 18.79 8.51 25.72
N ASP A 651 19.24 7.97 24.60
CA ASP A 651 18.49 7.90 23.34
C ASP A 651 17.46 6.76 23.39
N ASP A 652 16.52 6.85 24.33
CA ASP A 652 15.46 5.86 24.59
C ASP A 652 14.06 6.28 24.07
N GLY A 653 13.97 7.41 23.40
CA GLY A 653 12.73 7.95 22.81
C GLY A 653 11.83 8.70 23.80
N ARG A 654 12.28 9.00 25.03
CA ARG A 654 11.57 9.87 25.97
C ARG A 654 11.69 11.34 25.56
N VAL A 655 10.69 12.11 25.94
CA VAL A 655 10.62 13.55 25.71
C VAL A 655 10.39 14.27 27.04
N VAL A 656 11.12 15.35 27.27
CA VAL A 656 11.02 16.20 28.45
C VAL A 656 10.90 17.65 27.99
N GLY A 657 9.81 18.33 28.33
CA GLY A 657 9.63 19.73 27.97
C GLY A 657 9.71 20.04 26.47
N HIS A 658 9.14 19.19 25.62
CA HIS A 658 9.22 19.28 24.15
C HIS A 658 10.63 19.06 23.55
N VAL A 659 11.56 18.45 24.29
CA VAL A 659 12.92 18.13 23.87
C VAL A 659 13.17 16.63 24.07
N SER A 660 13.94 15.99 23.22
CA SER A 660 14.38 14.61 23.43
C SER A 660 15.24 14.50 24.68
N ALA A 661 15.13 13.40 25.42
CA ALA A 661 15.81 13.22 26.71
C ALA A 661 17.34 13.36 26.61
N ASP A 662 17.94 12.96 25.49
CA ASP A 662 19.38 13.09 25.20
C ASP A 662 19.84 14.53 24.91
N ASP A 663 18.92 15.43 24.52
CA ASP A 663 19.19 16.83 24.19
C ASP A 663 18.87 17.81 25.34
N VAL A 664 18.23 17.37 26.43
CA VAL A 664 17.78 18.24 27.54
C VAL A 664 18.93 19.03 28.13
N GLY A 665 20.07 18.40 28.41
CA GLY A 665 21.23 19.06 28.98
C GLY A 665 21.76 20.17 28.09
N HIS A 666 21.87 19.94 26.79
CA HIS A 666 22.34 20.92 25.81
C HIS A 666 21.37 22.14 25.68
N VAL A 667 20.07 21.86 25.66
CA VAL A 667 19.06 22.93 25.54
C VAL A 667 19.05 23.83 26.78
N HIS A 668 19.15 23.23 27.99
CA HIS A 668 19.25 24.00 29.24
C HIS A 668 20.51 24.90 29.29
N GLU A 669 21.64 24.36 28.86
CA GLU A 669 22.91 25.08 28.77
C GLU A 669 22.80 26.30 27.84
N VAL A 670 22.10 26.15 26.69
CA VAL A 670 21.91 27.22 25.69
C VAL A 670 20.86 28.24 26.10
N GLU A 671 19.84 27.85 26.85
CA GLU A 671 18.78 28.75 27.35
C GLU A 671 19.17 29.48 28.63
N GLY A 672 20.25 29.04 29.31
CA GLY A 672 20.82 29.70 30.49
C GLY A 672 20.09 29.37 31.80
N ASP A 673 19.41 28.23 31.83
CA ASP A 673 18.73 27.69 33.04
C ASP A 673 19.62 26.72 33.83
#